data_9620297674ddd45dfe661212ec5f03d1
#
_entry.id   9620297674ddd45dfe661212ec5f03d1
#
_cell.length_a   1.000
_cell.length_b   1.000
_cell.length_c   1.000
_cell.angle_alpha   90.00
_cell.angle_beta   90.00
_cell.angle_gamma   90.00
#
_symmetry.space_group_name_H-M   'P 1'
#
loop_
_entity.id
_entity.type
_entity.pdbx_description
1 polymer ?
#
loop_
_entity_poly.entity_id
_entity_poly.type
_entity_poly.pdbx_seq_one_letter_code
_entity_poly.pdbx_strand_id
1 'polypeptide(L)'
;MGSEMCIRDRFLSETELRFVLQEGMDEDSLPDELVEDDGEVVGYLQSNVGYFIAYKHLFSTWISAGSDFNISDVRDALSAFERLIHPRYKKVFDGIFDTLQTGLSKLGDNASAQTKAVRDLIYLIDDIPMDGKQDYDVLGFIYEYLISKFAANAGKKAGEFYTPHEVSLLMSLIIADHLQDRTEIRIYDPTSGSGSLLLNIGEALARHIDDPDRIKYYAQELKQNTYNLTRMNLVMRGIKPDNIVTRNADTLEDDWPYFEDNDPENTYEPLYLDAVVSNPPYSQKWDPTGKESDPRYARFGLAPKSKADYAFLLHDFYHLKPDGIMTIVLPHGVLFRGGEEGTIRRNLIENNHIDAIIGLPPNIFFGTGIPTIIMVLKQKRDSTDTLIVDASKGFVKSGKNNMLRAGDIRRIVDVVAARADVEKYSRLVSRDEIRENDYNLNIPRYVDSSEDPETWDIYASMFGGIPANEIDALSPYWEAFPGLRGELFDVQPNGYAQCKDDPAAIVNGHASVLEFEENYRRAFDGFGDFLHEHLVSRCETVKVSREENLLTQDIFTRLDGIPLVDRYAAFQMLHEQWTTVSLDLEMIQREGFDTIRAIDPHMVVKKKNGKDQEVQEGWEGRIIPFDIVQKTLMPEQVKAVAELEERLEQAQFELTDLVDSLSEEDKMELSDVLNDDNDAFLATPLNREVKILRKTSKDEDWEEGTPEFIMIRAKNLRDESSHLKKDIKKKKADIEDLTRKTIEILSKDDINRLLDTKWIEPLLKKLSSIPCLLYTSPSPRDL
;
A
#
# COMPACT_ATOMS: atom_id res chain seq x y z
N MET A 1 -3.18 4.19 -21.78
CA MET A 1 -3.87 3.49 -22.88
C MET A 1 -2.90 2.64 -23.74
N GLY A 2 -1.89 3.17 -24.42
CA GLY A 2 -0.96 2.34 -25.24
C GLY A 2 -0.17 1.34 -24.42
N SER A 3 0.39 1.74 -23.28
CA SER A 3 1.16 0.88 -22.39
C SER A 3 0.34 -0.24 -21.75
N GLU A 4 -0.87 0.02 -21.30
CA GLU A 4 -1.75 -1.00 -20.73
C GLU A 4 -2.07 -2.13 -21.71
N MET A 5 -2.20 -1.80 -22.99
CA MET A 5 -2.60 -2.76 -24.01
C MET A 5 -1.44 -3.63 -24.47
N CYS A 6 -0.23 -3.07 -24.56
CA CYS A 6 0.96 -3.88 -24.83
C CYS A 6 1.32 -4.79 -23.66
N ILE A 7 1.02 -4.36 -22.40
CA ILE A 7 1.12 -5.22 -21.21
C ILE A 7 0.17 -6.42 -21.31
N ARG A 8 -1.06 -6.21 -21.77
CA ARG A 8 -2.05 -7.29 -21.98
C ARG A 8 -1.60 -8.27 -23.03
N ASP A 9 -1.13 -7.76 -24.15
CA ASP A 9 -0.63 -8.59 -25.25
C ASP A 9 0.56 -9.45 -24.80
N ARG A 10 1.51 -8.86 -24.11
CA ARG A 10 2.63 -9.59 -23.51
C ARG A 10 2.13 -10.67 -22.54
N PHE A 11 1.20 -10.34 -21.64
CA PHE A 11 0.66 -11.29 -20.66
C PHE A 11 -0.01 -12.49 -21.36
N LEU A 12 -0.83 -12.25 -22.38
CA LEU A 12 -1.50 -13.33 -23.11
C LEU A 12 -0.51 -14.20 -23.87
N SER A 13 0.49 -13.57 -24.54
CA SER A 13 1.56 -14.27 -25.24
C SER A 13 2.40 -15.14 -24.28
N GLU A 14 2.80 -14.61 -23.13
CA GLU A 14 3.58 -15.36 -22.15
C GLU A 14 2.76 -16.45 -21.46
N THR A 15 1.44 -16.24 -21.26
CA THR A 15 0.54 -17.27 -20.70
C THR A 15 0.44 -18.45 -21.64
N GLU A 16 0.26 -18.23 -22.92
CA GLU A 16 0.22 -19.32 -23.92
C GLU A 16 1.56 -20.03 -24.03
N LEU A 17 2.66 -19.27 -24.15
CA LEU A 17 4.01 -19.82 -24.23
C LEU A 17 4.35 -20.68 -23.01
N ARG A 18 4.02 -20.23 -21.82
CA ARG A 18 4.22 -20.98 -20.56
C ARG A 18 3.40 -22.28 -20.57
N PHE A 19 2.16 -22.22 -21.01
CA PHE A 19 1.30 -23.39 -21.10
C PHE A 19 1.89 -24.45 -22.02
N VAL A 20 2.29 -24.09 -23.25
CA VAL A 20 2.84 -25.06 -24.21
C VAL A 20 4.17 -25.68 -23.76
N LEU A 21 5.03 -24.90 -23.12
CA LEU A 21 6.28 -25.40 -22.54
C LEU A 21 6.04 -26.35 -21.35
N GLN A 22 5.03 -26.10 -20.52
CA GLN A 22 4.62 -27.00 -19.44
C GLN A 22 4.05 -28.31 -19.95
N GLU A 23 3.36 -28.31 -21.09
CA GLU A 23 2.87 -29.50 -21.76
C GLU A 23 3.98 -30.29 -22.49
N GLY A 24 5.20 -29.78 -22.48
CA GLY A 24 6.40 -30.47 -22.96
C GLY A 24 6.75 -30.21 -24.44
N MET A 25 6.23 -29.11 -25.04
CA MET A 25 6.71 -28.66 -26.33
C MET A 25 8.17 -28.16 -26.22
N ASP A 26 8.99 -28.46 -27.22
CA ASP A 26 10.38 -28.01 -27.26
C ASP A 26 10.42 -26.55 -27.78
N GLU A 27 11.14 -25.68 -27.08
CA GLU A 27 11.28 -24.28 -27.46
C GLU A 27 11.79 -24.09 -28.89
N ASP A 28 12.67 -24.97 -29.35
CA ASP A 28 13.22 -24.94 -30.71
C ASP A 28 12.17 -25.34 -31.78
N SER A 29 11.11 -26.08 -31.42
CA SER A 29 10.06 -26.51 -32.35
C SER A 29 8.87 -25.54 -32.43
N LEU A 30 8.74 -24.60 -31.50
CA LEU A 30 7.60 -23.67 -31.44
C LEU A 30 7.32 -22.89 -32.73
N PRO A 31 8.35 -22.45 -33.52
CA PRO A 31 8.09 -21.74 -34.79
C PRO A 31 7.32 -22.57 -35.81
N ASP A 32 7.50 -23.91 -35.79
CA ASP A 32 6.87 -24.83 -36.71
C ASP A 32 5.54 -25.42 -36.17
N GLU A 33 5.38 -25.45 -34.85
CA GLU A 33 4.20 -26.03 -34.17
C GLU A 33 3.10 -25.00 -33.90
N LEU A 34 3.47 -23.76 -33.51
CA LEU A 34 2.49 -22.69 -33.24
C LEU A 34 2.10 -21.95 -34.54
N VAL A 35 1.43 -22.66 -35.44
CA VAL A 35 0.95 -22.11 -36.71
C VAL A 35 -0.57 -22.20 -36.83
N GLU A 36 -1.19 -21.21 -37.47
CA GLU A 36 -2.65 -21.13 -37.63
C GLU A 36 -3.24 -22.30 -38.46
N ASP A 37 -2.44 -22.93 -39.29
CA ASP A 37 -2.88 -24.03 -40.18
C ASP A 37 -2.94 -25.39 -39.46
N ASP A 38 -2.37 -25.52 -38.25
CA ASP A 38 -2.46 -26.70 -37.43
C ASP A 38 -3.72 -26.69 -36.58
N GLY A 39 -4.81 -27.23 -37.10
CA GLY A 39 -6.10 -27.25 -36.44
C GLY A 39 -6.16 -28.10 -35.15
N GLU A 40 -5.23 -29.03 -34.93
CA GLU A 40 -5.17 -29.83 -33.67
C GLU A 40 -4.55 -28.99 -32.56
N VAL A 41 -3.42 -28.35 -32.82
CA VAL A 41 -2.75 -27.48 -31.85
C VAL A 41 -3.62 -26.25 -31.52
N VAL A 42 -4.18 -25.61 -32.55
CA VAL A 42 -5.12 -24.48 -32.38
C VAL A 42 -6.31 -24.88 -31.51
N GLY A 43 -6.99 -26.00 -31.80
CA GLY A 43 -8.13 -26.47 -31.02
C GLY A 43 -7.78 -26.87 -29.59
N TYR A 44 -6.58 -27.41 -29.38
CA TYR A 44 -6.09 -27.79 -28.06
C TYR A 44 -5.85 -26.55 -27.19
N LEU A 45 -5.13 -25.54 -27.73
CA LEU A 45 -4.87 -24.29 -27.00
C LEU A 45 -6.13 -23.48 -26.75
N GLN A 46 -7.00 -23.34 -27.72
CA GLN A 46 -8.29 -22.69 -27.55
C GLN A 46 -9.14 -23.34 -26.44
N SER A 47 -9.07 -24.65 -26.28
CA SER A 47 -9.84 -25.36 -25.25
C SER A 47 -9.28 -25.18 -23.85
N ASN A 48 -7.97 -25.01 -23.70
CA ASN A 48 -7.29 -24.92 -22.41
C ASN A 48 -7.01 -23.48 -21.97
N VAL A 49 -6.57 -22.61 -22.90
CA VAL A 49 -6.21 -21.22 -22.63
C VAL A 49 -7.35 -20.25 -23.00
N GLY A 50 -8.19 -20.64 -23.94
CA GLY A 50 -9.34 -19.86 -24.43
C GLY A 50 -9.10 -19.12 -25.75
N TYR A 51 -7.89 -19.08 -26.23
CA TYR A 51 -7.46 -18.43 -27.48
C TYR A 51 -6.23 -19.14 -28.07
N PHE A 52 -5.77 -18.68 -29.22
CA PHE A 52 -4.52 -19.12 -29.85
C PHE A 52 -3.79 -17.91 -30.42
N ILE A 53 -2.46 -17.86 -30.20
CA ILE A 53 -1.54 -16.86 -30.75
C ILE A 53 -0.44 -17.58 -31.55
N ALA A 54 -0.35 -17.36 -32.85
CA ALA A 54 0.69 -17.95 -33.68
C ALA A 54 2.08 -17.44 -33.26
N TYR A 55 3.12 -18.27 -33.36
CA TYR A 55 4.51 -17.93 -32.99
C TYR A 55 4.97 -16.57 -33.49
N LYS A 56 4.71 -16.25 -34.79
CA LYS A 56 5.01 -14.96 -35.41
C LYS A 56 4.35 -13.75 -34.75
N HIS A 57 3.29 -13.96 -33.94
CA HIS A 57 2.49 -12.96 -33.25
C HIS A 57 2.78 -12.89 -31.74
N LEU A 58 3.67 -13.75 -31.23
CA LEU A 58 4.08 -13.68 -29.82
C LEU A 58 4.89 -12.42 -29.56
N PHE A 59 4.74 -11.87 -28.37
CA PHE A 59 5.45 -10.67 -27.92
C PHE A 59 6.99 -10.86 -27.98
N SER A 60 7.49 -12.03 -27.57
CA SER A 60 8.91 -12.39 -27.64
C SER A 60 9.45 -12.40 -29.08
N THR A 61 8.64 -12.81 -30.04
CA THR A 61 9.01 -12.75 -31.47
C THR A 61 9.14 -11.31 -31.95
N TRP A 62 8.30 -10.40 -31.51
CA TRP A 62 8.43 -8.98 -31.86
C TRP A 62 9.69 -8.34 -31.28
N ILE A 63 10.06 -8.71 -30.05
CA ILE A 63 11.33 -8.27 -29.45
C ILE A 63 12.51 -8.76 -30.28
N SER A 64 12.50 -10.06 -30.65
CA SER A 64 13.55 -10.69 -31.42
C SER A 64 13.70 -10.12 -32.84
N ALA A 65 12.61 -9.62 -33.44
CA ALA A 65 12.63 -9.00 -34.78
C ALA A 65 13.41 -7.67 -34.82
N GLY A 66 13.56 -6.98 -33.70
CA GLY A 66 14.39 -5.79 -33.56
C GLY A 66 14.09 -4.69 -34.59
N SER A 67 15.03 -4.46 -35.54
CA SER A 67 14.84 -3.46 -36.60
C SER A 67 13.83 -3.83 -37.68
N ASP A 68 13.52 -5.11 -37.79
CA ASP A 68 12.62 -5.64 -38.84
C ASP A 68 11.15 -5.60 -38.40
N PHE A 69 10.91 -5.36 -37.11
CA PHE A 69 9.55 -5.16 -36.54
C PHE A 69 8.82 -4.00 -37.23
N ASN A 70 7.54 -4.24 -37.56
CA ASN A 70 6.69 -3.26 -38.24
C ASN A 70 5.30 -3.20 -37.53
N ILE A 71 4.67 -2.03 -37.57
CA ILE A 71 3.33 -1.81 -37.03
C ILE A 71 2.25 -2.71 -37.69
N SER A 72 2.49 -3.19 -38.92
CA SER A 72 1.61 -4.18 -39.56
C SER A 72 1.55 -5.49 -38.77
N ASP A 73 2.68 -5.93 -38.20
CA ASP A 73 2.74 -7.20 -37.45
C ASP A 73 1.78 -7.17 -36.25
N VAL A 74 1.70 -6.04 -35.56
CA VAL A 74 0.73 -5.84 -34.45
C VAL A 74 -0.70 -5.86 -34.97
N ARG A 75 -1.01 -5.19 -36.07
CA ARG A 75 -2.37 -5.18 -36.65
C ARG A 75 -2.81 -6.57 -37.09
N ASP A 76 -1.91 -7.32 -37.71
CA ASP A 76 -2.17 -8.68 -38.15
C ASP A 76 -2.37 -9.62 -36.96
N ALA A 77 -1.57 -9.47 -35.89
CA ALA A 77 -1.71 -10.23 -34.65
C ALA A 77 -3.06 -9.97 -33.98
N LEU A 78 -3.46 -8.71 -33.83
CA LEU A 78 -4.73 -8.33 -33.22
C LEU A 78 -5.93 -8.89 -34.00
N SER A 79 -5.87 -8.83 -35.34
CA SER A 79 -6.90 -9.40 -36.21
C SER A 79 -6.93 -10.91 -36.17
N ALA A 80 -5.78 -11.58 -36.04
CA ALA A 80 -5.69 -13.02 -35.88
C ALA A 80 -6.25 -13.47 -34.53
N PHE A 81 -5.88 -12.76 -33.45
CA PHE A 81 -6.38 -13.07 -32.11
C PHE A 81 -7.91 -13.10 -32.04
N GLU A 82 -8.60 -12.08 -32.55
CA GLU A 82 -10.06 -12.02 -32.55
C GLU A 82 -10.71 -13.22 -33.27
N ARG A 83 -10.11 -13.71 -34.35
CA ARG A 83 -10.60 -14.89 -35.10
C ARG A 83 -10.36 -16.19 -34.34
N LEU A 84 -9.31 -16.24 -33.52
CA LEU A 84 -8.79 -17.44 -32.89
C LEU A 84 -9.19 -17.55 -31.40
N ILE A 85 -10.15 -16.75 -30.95
CA ILE A 85 -10.79 -16.91 -29.63
C ILE A 85 -11.75 -18.11 -29.71
N HIS A 86 -11.68 -18.99 -28.70
CA HIS A 86 -12.64 -20.08 -28.57
C HIS A 86 -14.07 -19.53 -28.38
N PRO A 87 -15.09 -20.06 -29.09
CA PRO A 87 -16.48 -19.56 -29.03
C PRO A 87 -17.03 -19.43 -27.59
N ARG A 88 -16.70 -20.35 -26.69
CA ARG A 88 -17.12 -20.33 -25.28
C ARG A 88 -16.59 -19.12 -24.52
N TYR A 89 -15.40 -18.64 -24.88
CA TYR A 89 -14.72 -17.57 -24.16
C TYR A 89 -14.78 -16.21 -24.86
N LYS A 90 -15.54 -16.10 -25.93
CA LYS A 90 -15.74 -14.82 -26.62
C LYS A 90 -16.18 -13.70 -25.66
N LYS A 91 -17.10 -13.97 -24.73
CA LYS A 91 -17.55 -12.98 -23.74
C LYS A 91 -16.41 -12.41 -22.86
N VAL A 92 -15.30 -13.13 -22.75
CA VAL A 92 -14.13 -12.69 -21.97
C VAL A 92 -13.10 -11.97 -22.81
N PHE A 93 -12.81 -12.46 -24.01
CA PHE A 93 -11.68 -12.00 -24.82
C PHE A 93 -12.05 -11.13 -26.04
N ASP A 94 -13.30 -11.19 -26.54
CA ASP A 94 -13.72 -10.48 -27.76
C ASP A 94 -13.66 -8.95 -27.56
N GLY A 95 -13.06 -8.24 -28.54
CA GLY A 95 -12.96 -6.78 -28.52
C GLY A 95 -12.05 -6.15 -27.45
N ILE A 96 -11.26 -6.96 -26.73
CA ILE A 96 -10.37 -6.42 -25.67
C ILE A 96 -9.29 -5.48 -26.22
N PHE A 97 -8.94 -5.64 -27.50
CA PHE A 97 -7.94 -4.83 -28.19
C PHE A 97 -8.52 -3.72 -29.08
N ASP A 98 -9.85 -3.52 -29.16
CA ASP A 98 -10.47 -2.50 -30.02
C ASP A 98 -9.90 -1.11 -29.83
N THR A 99 -9.61 -0.74 -28.59
CA THR A 99 -9.02 0.56 -28.25
C THR A 99 -7.59 0.67 -28.76
N LEU A 100 -6.83 -0.43 -28.80
CA LEU A 100 -5.48 -0.46 -29.36
C LEU A 100 -5.55 -0.28 -30.86
N GLN A 101 -6.37 -1.06 -31.56
CA GLN A 101 -6.55 -0.95 -33.01
C GLN A 101 -6.88 0.47 -33.46
N THR A 102 -7.83 1.11 -32.77
CA THR A 102 -8.22 2.51 -33.04
C THR A 102 -7.16 3.52 -32.59
N GLY A 103 -6.39 3.21 -31.53
CA GLY A 103 -5.36 4.06 -30.95
C GLY A 103 -4.03 4.08 -31.73
N LEU A 104 -3.69 3.00 -32.45
CA LEU A 104 -2.43 2.89 -33.20
C LEU A 104 -2.24 4.04 -34.21
N SER A 105 -3.32 4.51 -34.84
CA SER A 105 -3.29 5.64 -35.76
C SER A 105 -2.91 6.97 -35.11
N LYS A 106 -3.02 7.10 -33.79
CA LYS A 106 -2.71 8.32 -33.04
C LYS A 106 -1.26 8.38 -32.56
N LEU A 107 -0.48 7.29 -32.72
CA LEU A 107 0.90 7.21 -32.27
C LEU A 107 1.91 7.88 -33.20
N GLY A 108 1.46 8.35 -34.38
CA GLY A 108 2.31 9.06 -35.34
C GLY A 108 1.59 9.30 -36.65
N ASP A 109 2.07 10.29 -37.40
CA ASP A 109 1.45 10.75 -38.65
C ASP A 109 1.65 9.79 -39.84
N ASN A 110 2.54 8.80 -39.69
CA ASN A 110 2.84 7.79 -40.72
C ASN A 110 3.27 6.46 -40.10
N ALA A 111 3.28 5.40 -40.93
CA ALA A 111 3.61 4.05 -40.48
C ALA A 111 5.00 3.94 -39.81
N SER A 112 6.00 4.68 -40.31
CA SER A 112 7.35 4.65 -39.73
C SER A 112 7.39 5.27 -38.32
N ALA A 113 6.67 6.38 -38.09
CA ALA A 113 6.55 7.00 -36.78
C ALA A 113 5.77 6.11 -35.81
N GLN A 114 4.69 5.48 -36.29
CA GLN A 114 3.89 4.52 -35.49
C GLN A 114 4.72 3.28 -35.10
N THR A 115 5.46 2.70 -36.05
CA THR A 115 6.39 1.58 -35.83
C THR A 115 7.42 1.91 -34.75
N LYS A 116 8.03 3.11 -34.84
CA LYS A 116 9.01 3.55 -33.87
C LYS A 116 8.39 3.70 -32.48
N ALA A 117 7.23 4.35 -32.38
CA ALA A 117 6.56 4.58 -31.10
C ALA A 117 6.13 3.27 -30.44
N VAL A 118 5.61 2.31 -31.21
CA VAL A 118 5.20 0.99 -30.68
C VAL A 118 6.42 0.16 -30.29
N ARG A 119 7.49 0.17 -31.10
CA ARG A 119 8.72 -0.53 -30.77
C ARG A 119 9.36 0.00 -29.48
N ASP A 120 9.48 1.33 -29.34
CA ASP A 120 10.01 1.94 -28.13
C ASP A 120 9.17 1.56 -26.89
N LEU A 121 7.84 1.43 -27.07
CA LEU A 121 6.92 0.98 -26.02
C LEU A 121 7.06 -0.52 -25.70
N ILE A 122 7.23 -1.38 -26.70
CA ILE A 122 7.44 -2.83 -26.54
C ILE A 122 8.71 -3.07 -25.72
N TYR A 123 9.82 -2.42 -26.02
CA TYR A 123 11.06 -2.55 -25.26
C TYR A 123 10.91 -2.05 -23.81
N LEU A 124 10.17 -0.95 -23.60
CA LEU A 124 9.89 -0.47 -22.23
C LEU A 124 9.07 -1.48 -21.42
N ILE A 125 8.18 -2.22 -22.08
CA ILE A 125 7.34 -3.22 -21.43
C ILE A 125 8.09 -4.53 -21.22
N ASP A 126 9.07 -4.83 -22.06
CA ASP A 126 9.91 -6.02 -21.91
C ASP A 126 10.75 -5.98 -20.62
N ASP A 127 11.15 -4.80 -20.21
CA ASP A 127 11.86 -4.60 -18.93
C ASP A 127 10.98 -4.84 -17.69
N ILE A 128 9.63 -4.96 -17.84
CA ILE A 128 8.74 -5.23 -16.73
C ILE A 128 8.78 -6.72 -16.41
N PRO A 129 9.13 -7.13 -15.18
CA PRO A 129 9.14 -8.52 -14.81
C PRO A 129 7.71 -9.08 -14.75
N MET A 130 7.38 -10.01 -15.66
CA MET A 130 6.08 -10.71 -15.72
C MET A 130 6.22 -12.22 -15.58
N ASP A 131 7.38 -12.68 -15.18
CA ASP A 131 7.70 -14.11 -15.08
C ASP A 131 7.07 -14.82 -13.87
N GLY A 132 6.25 -14.11 -13.11
CA GLY A 132 5.61 -14.64 -11.89
C GLY A 132 6.58 -14.87 -10.74
N LYS A 133 7.82 -14.36 -10.86
CA LYS A 133 8.85 -14.47 -9.83
C LYS A 133 8.81 -13.33 -8.82
N GLN A 134 7.95 -12.33 -9.01
CA GLN A 134 7.69 -11.30 -8.04
C GLN A 134 6.41 -11.60 -7.28
N ASP A 135 6.51 -11.48 -5.97
CA ASP A 135 5.46 -11.84 -5.02
C ASP A 135 4.43 -10.75 -4.77
N TYR A 136 4.60 -9.61 -5.39
CA TYR A 136 3.56 -8.60 -5.44
C TYR A 136 2.97 -8.55 -6.84
N ASP A 137 1.70 -8.21 -6.91
CA ASP A 137 1.01 -8.00 -8.17
C ASP A 137 1.60 -6.81 -8.94
N VAL A 138 2.68 -7.06 -9.66
CA VAL A 138 3.35 -6.06 -10.51
C VAL A 138 2.35 -5.42 -11.47
N LEU A 139 1.47 -6.23 -12.05
CA LEU A 139 0.48 -5.76 -13.02
C LEU A 139 -0.59 -4.90 -12.33
N GLY A 140 -1.07 -5.31 -11.17
CA GLY A 140 -1.99 -4.50 -10.36
C GLY A 140 -1.35 -3.20 -9.89
N PHE A 141 -0.12 -3.26 -9.40
CA PHE A 141 0.64 -2.07 -8.98
C PHE A 141 0.86 -1.08 -10.13
N ILE A 142 1.34 -1.54 -11.27
CA ILE A 142 1.52 -0.70 -12.47
C ILE A 142 0.18 -0.10 -12.87
N TYR A 143 -0.87 -0.90 -12.80
CA TYR A 143 -2.20 -0.50 -13.17
C TYR A 143 -2.75 0.57 -12.20
N GLU A 144 -2.65 0.36 -10.89
CA GLU A 144 -3.02 1.35 -9.88
C GLU A 144 -2.20 2.64 -10.03
N TYR A 145 -0.91 2.52 -10.26
CA TYR A 145 -0.04 3.67 -10.53
C TYR A 145 -0.48 4.45 -11.78
N LEU A 146 -0.77 3.77 -12.89
CA LEU A 146 -1.25 4.42 -14.11
C LEU A 146 -2.60 5.09 -13.89
N ILE A 147 -3.55 4.43 -13.22
CA ILE A 147 -4.85 5.02 -12.89
C ILE A 147 -4.68 6.23 -11.97
N SER A 148 -3.87 6.15 -10.93
CA SER A 148 -3.63 7.29 -10.04
C SER A 148 -3.09 8.50 -10.80
N LYS A 149 -2.19 8.27 -11.79
CA LYS A 149 -1.67 9.32 -12.67
C LYS A 149 -2.71 9.85 -13.67
N PHE A 150 -3.55 8.98 -14.20
CA PHE A 150 -4.64 9.38 -15.10
C PHE A 150 -5.78 10.08 -14.35
N ALA A 151 -6.15 9.62 -13.16
CA ALA A 151 -7.14 10.29 -12.32
C ALA A 151 -6.68 11.68 -11.88
N ALA A 152 -5.40 11.85 -11.56
CA ALA A 152 -4.80 13.14 -11.25
C ALA A 152 -4.82 14.12 -12.46
N ASN A 153 -4.75 13.61 -13.69
CA ASN A 153 -4.70 14.38 -14.93
C ASN A 153 -6.05 14.49 -15.67
N ALA A 154 -7.00 13.60 -15.38
CA ALA A 154 -8.35 13.65 -15.95
C ALA A 154 -9.16 14.75 -15.27
N GLY A 155 -8.95 16.00 -15.69
CA GLY A 155 -9.60 17.17 -15.13
C GLY A 155 -11.11 17.02 -15.02
N LYS A 156 -11.63 17.09 -13.80
CA LYS A 156 -12.96 17.56 -13.39
C LYS A 156 -14.20 17.04 -14.12
N LYS A 157 -14.28 15.80 -14.56
CA LYS A 157 -15.58 15.18 -14.78
C LYS A 157 -15.96 14.38 -13.53
N ALA A 158 -16.77 14.99 -12.69
CA ALA A 158 -17.39 14.33 -11.54
C ALA A 158 -18.10 13.05 -12.02
N GLY A 159 -17.74 11.89 -11.48
CA GLY A 159 -18.44 10.63 -11.73
C GLY A 159 -17.56 9.42 -12.08
N GLU A 160 -16.29 9.60 -12.35
CA GLU A 160 -15.37 8.48 -12.61
C GLU A 160 -14.32 8.46 -11.49
N PHE A 161 -14.71 7.99 -10.30
CA PHE A 161 -13.79 7.88 -9.17
C PHE A 161 -13.20 6.47 -9.12
N TYR A 162 -11.89 6.39 -9.24
CA TYR A 162 -11.14 5.21 -8.83
C TYR A 162 -11.33 5.00 -7.32
N THR A 163 -11.65 3.78 -6.92
CA THR A 163 -11.74 3.43 -5.49
C THR A 163 -10.33 3.26 -4.94
N PRO A 164 -9.91 4.06 -3.94
CA PRO A 164 -8.62 3.88 -3.31
C PRO A 164 -8.44 2.46 -2.79
N HIS A 165 -7.23 1.93 -2.87
CA HIS A 165 -6.92 0.55 -2.49
C HIS A 165 -7.38 0.24 -1.05
N GLU A 166 -7.09 1.13 -0.11
CA GLU A 166 -7.46 0.98 1.30
C GLU A 166 -8.99 0.94 1.54
N VAL A 167 -9.78 1.67 0.74
CA VAL A 167 -11.24 1.61 0.81
C VAL A 167 -11.75 0.30 0.24
N SER A 168 -11.19 -0.12 -0.89
CA SER A 168 -11.51 -1.40 -1.52
C SER A 168 -11.16 -2.58 -0.59
N LEU A 169 -9.99 -2.54 0.04
CA LEU A 169 -9.54 -3.54 1.02
C LEU A 169 -10.48 -3.59 2.24
N LEU A 170 -10.86 -2.43 2.79
CA LEU A 170 -11.81 -2.35 3.92
C LEU A 170 -13.15 -3.02 3.57
N MET A 171 -13.73 -2.69 2.42
CA MET A 171 -14.99 -3.28 1.95
C MET A 171 -14.85 -4.80 1.79
N SER A 172 -13.73 -5.24 1.23
CA SER A 172 -13.41 -6.64 0.97
C SER A 172 -13.28 -7.45 2.26
N LEU A 173 -12.61 -6.92 3.27
CA LEU A 173 -12.42 -7.58 4.55
C LEU A 173 -13.75 -7.72 5.32
N ILE A 174 -14.64 -6.72 5.27
CA ILE A 174 -15.98 -6.81 5.86
C ILE A 174 -16.81 -7.91 5.20
N ILE A 175 -16.73 -8.03 3.88
CA ILE A 175 -17.42 -9.09 3.13
C ILE A 175 -16.83 -10.46 3.43
N ALA A 176 -15.49 -10.58 3.44
CA ALA A 176 -14.80 -11.83 3.68
C ALA A 176 -15.07 -12.39 5.10
N ASP A 177 -15.10 -11.52 6.12
CA ASP A 177 -15.48 -11.91 7.49
C ASP A 177 -16.88 -12.51 7.53
N HIS A 178 -17.86 -11.93 6.83
CA HIS A 178 -19.23 -12.44 6.79
C HIS A 178 -19.36 -13.77 6.04
N LEU A 179 -18.54 -14.01 5.03
CA LEU A 179 -18.64 -15.17 4.13
C LEU A 179 -17.58 -16.25 4.42
N GLN A 180 -16.84 -16.17 5.53
CA GLN A 180 -15.70 -17.04 5.84
C GLN A 180 -16.03 -18.54 5.86
N ASP A 181 -17.29 -18.92 6.15
CA ASP A 181 -17.74 -20.32 6.22
C ASP A 181 -18.28 -20.86 4.87
N ARG A 182 -18.19 -20.09 3.79
CA ARG A 182 -18.69 -20.47 2.46
C ARG A 182 -17.65 -21.26 1.70
N THR A 183 -18.12 -22.25 0.93
CA THR A 183 -17.28 -23.08 0.04
C THR A 183 -17.36 -22.67 -1.42
N GLU A 184 -18.41 -21.99 -1.82
CA GLU A 184 -18.61 -21.38 -3.14
C GLU A 184 -19.18 -19.98 -2.96
N ILE A 185 -18.63 -19.01 -3.67
CA ILE A 185 -19.02 -17.61 -3.54
C ILE A 185 -19.21 -16.97 -4.91
N ARG A 186 -20.29 -16.20 -5.04
CA ARG A 186 -20.59 -15.38 -6.22
C ARG A 186 -20.57 -13.92 -5.78
N ILE A 187 -19.70 -13.13 -6.39
CA ILE A 187 -19.54 -11.70 -6.10
C ILE A 187 -19.91 -10.86 -7.32
N TYR A 188 -20.47 -9.68 -7.08
CA TYR A 188 -20.94 -8.79 -8.14
C TYR A 188 -20.55 -7.35 -7.89
N ASP A 189 -20.06 -6.70 -8.94
CA ASP A 189 -19.88 -5.25 -9.01
C ASP A 189 -20.68 -4.69 -10.19
N PRO A 190 -21.81 -3.99 -9.95
CA PRO A 190 -22.65 -3.41 -10.99
C PRO A 190 -22.07 -2.15 -11.64
N THR A 191 -20.97 -1.63 -11.09
CA THR A 191 -20.27 -0.42 -11.54
C THR A 191 -18.78 -0.66 -11.59
N SER A 192 -18.38 -1.77 -12.19
CA SER A 192 -17.08 -2.43 -11.94
C SER A 192 -15.85 -1.58 -12.26
N GLY A 193 -15.98 -0.57 -13.10
CA GLY A 193 -14.87 0.30 -13.42
C GLY A 193 -13.67 -0.49 -13.94
N SER A 194 -12.63 -0.55 -13.15
CA SER A 194 -11.43 -1.35 -13.42
C SER A 194 -11.53 -2.81 -12.94
N GLY A 195 -12.53 -3.16 -12.16
CA GLY A 195 -12.63 -4.46 -11.49
C GLY A 195 -11.85 -4.57 -10.19
N SER A 196 -11.24 -3.49 -9.70
CA SER A 196 -10.39 -3.51 -8.49
C SER A 196 -11.14 -3.98 -7.24
N LEU A 197 -12.41 -3.60 -7.06
CA LEU A 197 -13.24 -4.09 -5.94
C LEU A 197 -13.41 -5.61 -5.99
N LEU A 198 -13.71 -6.17 -7.16
CA LEU A 198 -13.86 -7.62 -7.33
C LEU A 198 -12.56 -8.37 -7.04
N LEU A 199 -11.42 -7.84 -7.49
CA LEU A 199 -10.12 -8.44 -7.28
C LEU A 199 -9.75 -8.49 -5.79
N ASN A 200 -9.90 -7.38 -5.09
CA ASN A 200 -9.59 -7.30 -3.66
C ASN A 200 -10.51 -8.20 -2.81
N ILE A 201 -11.80 -8.30 -3.17
CA ILE A 201 -12.70 -9.25 -2.49
C ILE A 201 -12.27 -10.70 -2.77
N GLY A 202 -11.94 -11.04 -4.02
CA GLY A 202 -11.48 -12.35 -4.39
C GLY A 202 -10.24 -12.76 -3.60
N GLU A 203 -9.29 -11.86 -3.46
CA GLU A 203 -8.08 -12.05 -2.66
C GLU A 203 -8.40 -12.22 -1.15
N ALA A 204 -9.25 -11.37 -0.60
CA ALA A 204 -9.66 -11.46 0.81
C ALA A 204 -10.39 -12.80 1.10
N LEU A 205 -11.26 -13.24 0.20
CA LEU A 205 -11.99 -14.50 0.31
C LEU A 205 -11.08 -15.73 0.11
N ALA A 206 -10.08 -15.64 -0.77
CA ALA A 206 -9.13 -16.72 -1.01
C ALA A 206 -8.35 -17.15 0.25
N ARG A 207 -8.26 -16.26 1.25
CA ARG A 207 -7.66 -16.58 2.56
C ARG A 207 -8.51 -17.56 3.38
N HIS A 208 -9.81 -17.69 3.11
CA HIS A 208 -10.76 -18.53 3.82
C HIS A 208 -11.20 -19.75 3.03
N ILE A 209 -11.13 -19.71 1.70
CA ILE A 209 -11.52 -20.79 0.80
C ILE A 209 -10.30 -21.63 0.42
N ASP A 210 -10.43 -22.96 0.45
CA ASP A 210 -9.33 -23.87 0.08
C ASP A 210 -9.03 -23.88 -1.43
N ASP A 211 -10.04 -23.57 -2.25
CA ASP A 211 -9.94 -23.54 -3.71
C ASP A 211 -10.48 -22.21 -4.26
N PRO A 212 -9.59 -21.24 -4.63
CA PRO A 212 -9.98 -19.96 -5.19
C PRO A 212 -10.82 -20.04 -6.48
N ASP A 213 -10.73 -21.15 -7.21
CA ASP A 213 -11.54 -21.39 -8.43
C ASP A 213 -13.04 -21.54 -8.15
N ARG A 214 -13.44 -21.63 -6.89
CA ARG A 214 -14.85 -21.63 -6.47
C ARG A 214 -15.46 -20.24 -6.28
N ILE A 215 -14.70 -19.20 -6.56
CA ILE A 215 -15.19 -17.81 -6.56
C ILE A 215 -15.59 -17.45 -8.00
N LYS A 216 -16.84 -17.01 -8.19
CA LYS A 216 -17.34 -16.47 -9.48
C LYS A 216 -17.52 -14.97 -9.40
N TYR A 217 -17.02 -14.31 -10.42
CA TYR A 217 -16.95 -12.86 -10.54
C TYR A 217 -17.96 -12.38 -11.57
N TYR A 218 -18.89 -11.54 -11.14
CA TYR A 218 -19.88 -10.89 -11.98
C TYR A 218 -19.58 -9.40 -12.03
N ALA A 219 -19.57 -8.82 -13.23
CA ALA A 219 -19.28 -7.40 -13.43
C ALA A 219 -20.20 -6.78 -14.47
N GLN A 220 -20.68 -5.57 -14.19
CA GLN A 220 -21.37 -4.75 -15.18
C GLN A 220 -20.72 -3.38 -15.28
N GLU A 221 -20.55 -2.88 -16.50
CA GLU A 221 -19.93 -1.58 -16.76
C GLU A 221 -20.53 -0.95 -18.00
N LEU A 222 -20.88 0.33 -17.89
CA LEU A 222 -21.51 1.10 -18.96
C LEU A 222 -20.55 1.38 -20.14
N LYS A 223 -19.29 1.75 -19.82
CA LYS A 223 -18.32 2.18 -20.82
C LYS A 223 -17.55 1.00 -21.38
N GLN A 224 -17.61 0.79 -22.69
CA GLN A 224 -16.94 -0.29 -23.38
C GLN A 224 -15.42 -0.40 -23.03
N ASN A 225 -14.71 0.73 -22.99
CA ASN A 225 -13.27 0.71 -22.68
C ASN A 225 -13.00 0.23 -21.26
N THR A 226 -13.79 0.68 -20.29
CA THR A 226 -13.67 0.31 -18.89
C THR A 226 -14.13 -1.14 -18.66
N TYR A 227 -15.19 -1.56 -19.39
CA TYR A 227 -15.64 -2.95 -19.43
C TYR A 227 -14.54 -3.90 -19.92
N ASN A 228 -13.85 -3.57 -21.03
CA ASN A 228 -12.72 -4.35 -21.51
C ASN A 228 -11.59 -4.43 -20.48
N LEU A 229 -11.41 -3.36 -19.71
CA LEU A 229 -10.43 -3.28 -18.65
C LEU A 229 -10.74 -4.23 -17.49
N THR A 230 -11.99 -4.24 -17.00
CA THR A 230 -12.45 -5.18 -15.97
C THR A 230 -12.14 -6.63 -16.38
N ARG A 231 -12.54 -7.02 -17.61
CA ARG A 231 -12.30 -8.39 -18.09
C ARG A 231 -10.83 -8.77 -18.06
N MET A 232 -9.99 -7.90 -18.61
CA MET A 232 -8.56 -8.17 -18.67
C MET A 232 -7.90 -8.20 -17.30
N ASN A 233 -8.28 -7.33 -16.39
CA ASN A 233 -7.73 -7.34 -15.04
C ASN A 233 -8.06 -8.64 -14.30
N LEU A 234 -9.29 -9.15 -14.46
CA LEU A 234 -9.66 -10.45 -13.88
C LEU A 234 -8.83 -11.58 -14.48
N VAL A 235 -8.64 -11.59 -15.81
CA VAL A 235 -7.79 -12.61 -16.50
C VAL A 235 -6.32 -12.51 -16.06
N MET A 236 -5.77 -11.30 -16.01
CA MET A 236 -4.38 -11.07 -15.64
C MET A 236 -4.06 -11.45 -14.17
N ARG A 237 -5.09 -11.54 -13.32
CA ARG A 237 -4.97 -12.07 -11.96
C ARG A 237 -5.14 -13.59 -11.88
N GLY A 238 -5.10 -14.28 -13.01
CA GLY A 238 -5.19 -15.75 -13.07
C GLY A 238 -6.59 -16.32 -12.83
N ILE A 239 -7.64 -15.47 -12.82
CA ILE A 239 -9.02 -15.94 -12.68
C ILE A 239 -9.41 -16.67 -13.97
N LYS A 240 -9.85 -17.92 -13.83
CA LYS A 240 -10.25 -18.72 -14.97
C LYS A 240 -11.41 -18.06 -15.73
N PRO A 241 -11.39 -18.06 -17.07
CA PRO A 241 -12.44 -17.47 -17.89
C PRO A 241 -13.86 -17.97 -17.56
N ASP A 242 -14.01 -19.22 -17.12
CA ASP A 242 -15.28 -19.80 -16.68
C ASP A 242 -15.86 -19.16 -15.41
N ASN A 243 -15.03 -18.48 -14.63
CA ASN A 243 -15.42 -17.78 -13.42
C ASN A 243 -15.68 -16.29 -13.65
N ILE A 244 -15.53 -15.81 -14.89
CA ILE A 244 -15.71 -14.40 -15.26
C ILE A 244 -16.99 -14.25 -16.04
N VAL A 245 -17.99 -13.54 -15.49
CA VAL A 245 -19.26 -13.23 -16.12
C VAL A 245 -19.43 -11.72 -16.17
N THR A 246 -19.36 -11.15 -17.36
CA THR A 246 -19.37 -9.70 -17.53
C THR A 246 -20.43 -9.23 -18.53
N ARG A 247 -20.97 -8.02 -18.32
CA ARG A 247 -21.92 -7.36 -19.20
C ARG A 247 -21.57 -5.90 -19.42
N ASN A 248 -21.59 -5.47 -20.68
CA ASN A 248 -21.49 -4.06 -21.02
C ASN A 248 -22.90 -3.47 -21.18
N ALA A 249 -23.42 -2.83 -20.15
CA ALA A 249 -24.76 -2.27 -20.13
C ALA A 249 -24.90 -1.21 -19.03
N ASP A 250 -25.97 -0.38 -19.16
CA ASP A 250 -26.36 0.56 -18.10
C ASP A 250 -27.09 -0.19 -16.99
N THR A 251 -26.50 -0.21 -15.81
CA THR A 251 -27.01 -0.89 -14.62
C THR A 251 -28.41 -0.43 -14.20
N LEU A 252 -28.74 0.83 -14.40
CA LEU A 252 -30.04 1.39 -14.02
C LEU A 252 -31.15 1.12 -15.07
N GLU A 253 -30.77 0.89 -16.33
CA GLU A 253 -31.69 0.60 -17.41
C GLU A 253 -31.84 -0.89 -17.65
N ASP A 254 -30.74 -1.62 -17.62
CA ASP A 254 -30.68 -3.05 -17.85
C ASP A 254 -30.49 -3.80 -16.54
N ASP A 255 -31.55 -4.40 -16.02
CA ASP A 255 -31.44 -5.39 -14.99
C ASP A 255 -30.52 -6.51 -15.48
N TRP A 256 -29.86 -7.24 -14.55
CA TRP A 256 -29.05 -8.38 -14.92
C TRP A 256 -29.83 -9.69 -14.80
N PRO A 257 -30.64 -10.09 -15.81
CA PRO A 257 -31.05 -11.45 -15.90
C PRO A 257 -29.92 -12.28 -16.51
N TYR A 258 -29.72 -13.49 -16.03
CA TYR A 258 -28.97 -14.48 -16.77
C TYR A 258 -29.86 -15.04 -17.88
N PHE A 259 -29.42 -14.97 -19.12
CA PHE A 259 -30.07 -15.61 -20.27
C PHE A 259 -29.03 -16.02 -21.31
N GLU A 260 -29.38 -17.03 -22.10
CA GLU A 260 -28.60 -17.40 -23.29
C GLU A 260 -29.00 -16.48 -24.46
N ASP A 261 -28.01 -15.95 -25.16
CA ASP A 261 -28.24 -14.94 -26.23
C ASP A 261 -29.13 -15.47 -27.39
N ASN A 262 -29.16 -16.79 -27.57
CA ASN A 262 -29.95 -17.47 -28.59
C ASN A 262 -31.38 -17.85 -28.14
N ASP A 263 -31.66 -17.82 -26.85
CA ASP A 263 -32.98 -18.12 -26.27
C ASP A 263 -33.25 -17.32 -24.98
N PRO A 264 -33.33 -15.97 -25.08
CA PRO A 264 -33.46 -15.14 -23.89
C PRO A 264 -34.83 -15.28 -23.19
N GLU A 265 -35.90 -15.68 -23.92
CA GLU A 265 -37.24 -15.79 -23.33
C GLU A 265 -37.38 -17.00 -22.40
N ASN A 266 -36.72 -18.14 -22.72
CA ASN A 266 -36.87 -19.35 -21.94
C ASN A 266 -35.72 -19.59 -20.94
N THR A 267 -34.61 -18.85 -21.09
CA THR A 267 -33.42 -19.00 -20.24
C THR A 267 -33.20 -17.83 -19.26
N TYR A 268 -34.16 -16.88 -19.21
CA TYR A 268 -34.13 -15.78 -18.27
C TYR A 268 -34.15 -16.29 -16.83
N GLU A 269 -33.10 -15.97 -16.06
CA GLU A 269 -32.97 -16.32 -14.64
C GLU A 269 -32.46 -15.10 -13.85
N PRO A 270 -33.16 -14.69 -12.77
CA PRO A 270 -32.66 -13.62 -11.91
C PRO A 270 -31.32 -13.98 -11.29
N LEU A 271 -30.39 -13.03 -11.29
CA LEU A 271 -29.08 -13.20 -10.67
C LEU A 271 -29.17 -12.89 -9.17
N TYR A 272 -28.84 -13.87 -8.32
CA TYR A 272 -28.72 -13.73 -6.87
C TYR A 272 -27.33 -14.12 -6.39
N LEU A 273 -26.70 -13.27 -5.58
CA LEU A 273 -25.27 -13.30 -5.28
C LEU A 273 -25.01 -13.30 -3.78
N ASP A 274 -23.88 -13.89 -3.38
CA ASP A 274 -23.46 -13.97 -1.98
C ASP A 274 -22.94 -12.62 -1.50
N ALA A 275 -22.25 -11.88 -2.39
CA ALA A 275 -21.80 -10.52 -2.11
C ALA A 275 -22.05 -9.58 -3.28
N VAL A 276 -22.39 -8.33 -2.96
CA VAL A 276 -22.44 -7.22 -3.90
C VAL A 276 -21.56 -6.09 -3.37
N VAL A 277 -20.71 -5.54 -4.23
CA VAL A 277 -19.83 -4.42 -3.88
C VAL A 277 -19.91 -3.36 -4.96
N SER A 278 -20.00 -2.10 -4.59
CA SER A 278 -20.00 -1.04 -5.59
C SER A 278 -19.49 0.29 -5.07
N ASN A 279 -18.92 1.06 -6.00
CA ASN A 279 -18.63 2.47 -5.83
C ASN A 279 -19.24 3.21 -7.03
N PRO A 280 -20.57 3.47 -7.01
CA PRO A 280 -21.28 4.08 -8.12
C PRO A 280 -20.90 5.54 -8.31
N PRO A 281 -21.12 6.11 -9.51
CA PRO A 281 -20.91 7.53 -9.76
C PRO A 281 -21.84 8.39 -8.91
N TYR A 282 -21.26 9.28 -8.07
CA TYR A 282 -22.01 10.05 -7.08
C TYR A 282 -22.95 11.09 -7.73
N SER A 283 -24.18 11.14 -7.25
CA SER A 283 -25.19 12.13 -7.67
C SER A 283 -25.41 12.17 -9.19
N GLN A 284 -25.28 11.03 -9.86
CA GLN A 284 -25.60 10.89 -11.29
C GLN A 284 -27.09 11.12 -11.53
N LYS A 285 -27.43 11.78 -12.63
CA LYS A 285 -28.83 11.89 -13.09
C LYS A 285 -29.24 10.56 -13.72
N TRP A 286 -30.51 10.18 -13.51
CA TRP A 286 -31.10 8.99 -14.12
C TRP A 286 -32.57 9.24 -14.46
N ASP A 287 -33.23 8.31 -15.17
CA ASP A 287 -34.65 8.43 -15.50
C ASP A 287 -35.49 7.39 -14.74
N PRO A 288 -36.24 7.81 -13.70
CA PRO A 288 -37.13 6.94 -12.96
C PRO A 288 -38.46 6.66 -13.65
N THR A 289 -38.74 7.26 -14.81
CA THR A 289 -40.04 7.18 -15.48
C THR A 289 -40.39 5.76 -15.87
N GLY A 290 -41.54 5.27 -15.44
CA GLY A 290 -42.05 3.94 -15.75
C GLY A 290 -41.40 2.81 -14.93
N LYS A 291 -40.58 3.14 -13.92
CA LYS A 291 -39.90 2.16 -13.07
C LYS A 291 -40.60 1.90 -11.73
N GLU A 292 -41.87 2.41 -11.55
CA GLU A 292 -42.63 2.23 -10.31
C GLU A 292 -42.97 0.77 -10.01
N SER A 293 -43.09 -0.05 -11.05
CA SER A 293 -43.36 -1.50 -10.94
C SER A 293 -42.09 -2.37 -11.06
N ASP A 294 -40.94 -1.78 -11.31
CA ASP A 294 -39.65 -2.50 -11.36
C ASP A 294 -39.36 -3.14 -10.00
N PRO A 295 -39.16 -4.46 -9.93
CA PRO A 295 -38.97 -5.19 -8.66
C PRO A 295 -37.80 -4.69 -7.83
N ARG A 296 -36.80 -4.07 -8.44
CA ARG A 296 -35.67 -3.45 -7.75
C ARG A 296 -36.09 -2.29 -6.83
N TYR A 297 -37.08 -1.51 -7.27
CA TYR A 297 -37.48 -0.25 -6.63
C TYR A 297 -38.87 -0.30 -5.98
N ALA A 298 -39.81 -1.12 -6.50
CA ALA A 298 -41.23 -1.13 -6.11
C ALA A 298 -41.44 -1.24 -4.58
N ARG A 299 -40.59 -1.96 -3.89
CA ARG A 299 -40.73 -2.16 -2.44
C ARG A 299 -40.28 -0.96 -1.61
N PHE A 300 -39.29 -0.21 -2.09
CA PHE A 300 -38.59 0.82 -1.29
C PHE A 300 -38.90 2.23 -1.76
N GLY A 301 -39.26 2.42 -3.05
CA GLY A 301 -39.49 3.69 -3.71
C GLY A 301 -38.42 4.05 -4.73
N LEU A 302 -38.72 5.03 -5.58
CA LEU A 302 -37.81 5.52 -6.61
C LEU A 302 -36.90 6.62 -6.06
N ALA A 303 -35.63 6.57 -6.41
CA ALA A 303 -34.69 7.64 -6.14
C ALA A 303 -35.03 8.90 -6.97
N PRO A 304 -34.68 10.12 -6.53
CA PRO A 304 -34.94 11.33 -7.26
C PRO A 304 -34.21 11.36 -8.62
N LYS A 305 -34.82 11.87 -9.65
CA LYS A 305 -34.25 12.01 -11.01
C LYS A 305 -32.88 12.68 -11.04
N SER A 306 -32.62 13.57 -10.09
CA SER A 306 -31.37 14.34 -10.00
C SER A 306 -30.21 13.57 -9.39
N LYS A 307 -30.47 12.42 -8.70
CA LYS A 307 -29.46 11.66 -7.91
C LYS A 307 -29.82 10.19 -7.86
N ALA A 308 -29.05 9.38 -8.54
CA ALA A 308 -29.23 7.93 -8.64
C ALA A 308 -28.61 7.15 -7.44
N ASP A 309 -28.07 7.85 -6.43
CA ASP A 309 -27.32 7.20 -5.33
C ASP A 309 -28.11 6.01 -4.73
N TYR A 310 -29.38 6.21 -4.39
CA TYR A 310 -30.25 5.13 -3.92
C TYR A 310 -30.77 4.19 -5.02
N ALA A 311 -30.76 4.58 -6.27
CA ALA A 311 -31.14 3.67 -7.35
C ALA A 311 -30.09 2.57 -7.53
N PHE A 312 -28.80 2.92 -7.47
CA PHE A 312 -27.71 1.95 -7.44
C PHE A 312 -27.80 1.05 -6.20
N LEU A 313 -27.96 1.64 -5.01
CA LEU A 313 -28.09 0.85 -3.77
C LEU A 313 -29.22 -0.18 -3.86
N LEU A 314 -30.38 0.20 -4.39
CA LEU A 314 -31.54 -0.70 -4.51
C LEU A 314 -31.34 -1.76 -5.59
N HIS A 315 -30.64 -1.46 -6.68
CA HIS A 315 -30.21 -2.45 -7.66
C HIS A 315 -29.28 -3.50 -7.02
N ASP A 316 -28.25 -3.04 -6.33
CA ASP A 316 -27.30 -3.90 -5.64
C ASP A 316 -28.00 -4.82 -4.64
N PHE A 317 -28.89 -4.23 -3.84
CA PHE A 317 -29.64 -4.94 -2.83
C PHE A 317 -30.62 -5.97 -3.39
N TYR A 318 -31.21 -5.71 -4.56
CA TYR A 318 -32.11 -6.64 -5.25
C TYR A 318 -31.39 -7.93 -5.62
N HIS A 319 -30.14 -7.86 -6.04
CA HIS A 319 -29.33 -9.01 -6.44
C HIS A 319 -28.70 -9.79 -5.28
N LEU A 320 -28.97 -9.38 -4.05
CA LEU A 320 -28.38 -10.03 -2.87
C LEU A 320 -29.20 -11.23 -2.44
N LYS A 321 -28.54 -12.37 -2.18
CA LYS A 321 -29.15 -13.54 -1.54
C LYS A 321 -29.65 -13.21 -0.12
N PRO A 322 -30.61 -13.99 0.44
CA PRO A 322 -31.13 -13.75 1.79
C PRO A 322 -30.08 -13.71 2.90
N ASP A 323 -29.02 -14.48 2.78
CA ASP A 323 -27.91 -14.57 3.70
C ASP A 323 -26.62 -13.91 3.16
N GLY A 324 -26.77 -13.11 2.11
CA GLY A 324 -25.69 -12.35 1.51
C GLY A 324 -25.42 -11.01 2.21
N ILE A 325 -24.33 -10.38 1.83
CA ILE A 325 -23.89 -9.08 2.30
C ILE A 325 -23.55 -8.15 1.13
N MET A 326 -23.83 -6.86 1.28
CA MET A 326 -23.35 -5.85 0.35
C MET A 326 -22.65 -4.70 1.07
N THR A 327 -21.70 -4.11 0.40
CA THR A 327 -21.04 -2.87 0.79
C THR A 327 -21.05 -1.90 -0.38
N ILE A 328 -21.49 -0.67 -0.13
CA ILE A 328 -21.58 0.38 -1.15
C ILE A 328 -20.98 1.69 -0.63
N VAL A 329 -20.16 2.33 -1.46
CA VAL A 329 -19.64 3.67 -1.16
C VAL A 329 -20.64 4.72 -1.65
N LEU A 330 -21.01 5.64 -0.78
CA LEU A 330 -21.98 6.69 -1.09
C LEU A 330 -21.52 8.05 -0.55
N PRO A 331 -21.98 9.17 -1.13
CA PRO A 331 -21.74 10.48 -0.54
C PRO A 331 -22.50 10.62 0.78
N HIS A 332 -21.87 11.21 1.79
CA HIS A 332 -22.43 11.37 3.14
C HIS A 332 -23.87 11.95 3.17
N GLY A 333 -24.20 12.79 2.20
CA GLY A 333 -25.54 13.40 2.08
C GLY A 333 -26.71 12.42 2.03
N VAL A 334 -26.52 11.15 1.58
CA VAL A 334 -27.58 10.14 1.54
C VAL A 334 -28.16 9.82 2.93
N LEU A 335 -27.40 10.10 3.98
CA LEU A 335 -27.80 9.82 5.37
C LEU A 335 -28.89 10.74 5.89
N PHE A 336 -29.05 11.94 5.33
CA PHE A 336 -29.95 12.96 5.91
C PHE A 336 -30.82 13.74 4.93
N ARG A 337 -30.59 13.58 3.59
CA ARG A 337 -31.48 14.24 2.61
C ARG A 337 -32.91 13.72 2.74
N GLY A 338 -33.87 14.61 2.61
CA GLY A 338 -35.33 14.31 2.68
C GLY A 338 -35.90 13.84 1.34
N GLY A 339 -37.25 13.97 1.17
CA GLY A 339 -37.96 13.59 -0.03
C GLY A 339 -37.90 12.09 -0.32
N GLU A 340 -37.70 11.74 -1.60
CA GLU A 340 -37.63 10.36 -2.07
C GLU A 340 -36.51 9.58 -1.38
N GLU A 341 -35.31 10.16 -1.20
CA GLU A 341 -34.21 9.54 -0.49
C GLU A 341 -34.55 9.23 0.98
N GLY A 342 -35.29 10.15 1.65
CA GLY A 342 -35.76 9.92 3.01
C GLY A 342 -36.79 8.78 3.09
N THR A 343 -37.65 8.64 2.09
CA THR A 343 -38.62 7.54 2.02
C THR A 343 -37.93 6.19 1.85
N ILE A 344 -36.96 6.08 0.93
CA ILE A 344 -36.23 4.86 0.70
C ILE A 344 -35.45 4.47 1.98
N ARG A 345 -34.78 5.43 2.61
CA ARG A 345 -34.01 5.22 3.85
C ARG A 345 -34.90 4.71 4.97
N ARG A 346 -36.10 5.31 5.17
CA ARG A 346 -37.09 4.83 6.10
C ARG A 346 -37.48 3.38 5.82
N ASN A 347 -37.80 3.06 4.57
CA ASN A 347 -38.21 1.72 4.19
C ASN A 347 -37.11 0.67 4.40
N LEU A 348 -35.84 1.00 4.15
CA LEU A 348 -34.70 0.13 4.42
C LEU A 348 -34.54 -0.14 5.92
N ILE A 349 -34.68 0.88 6.77
CA ILE A 349 -34.56 0.76 8.24
C ILE A 349 -35.74 -0.05 8.81
N GLU A 350 -36.97 0.25 8.39
CA GLU A 350 -38.15 -0.46 8.88
C GLU A 350 -38.15 -1.94 8.49
N ASN A 351 -37.58 -2.28 7.34
CA ASN A 351 -37.43 -3.65 6.91
C ASN A 351 -36.12 -4.31 7.41
N ASN A 352 -35.35 -3.65 8.27
CA ASN A 352 -34.18 -4.17 8.94
C ASN A 352 -33.01 -4.54 8.01
N HIS A 353 -32.69 -3.71 7.02
CA HIS A 353 -31.68 -4.02 6.00
C HIS A 353 -30.34 -3.30 6.18
N ILE A 354 -30.31 -2.10 6.80
CA ILE A 354 -29.06 -1.37 7.05
C ILE A 354 -28.36 -1.96 8.27
N ASP A 355 -27.20 -2.59 8.07
CA ASP A 355 -26.42 -3.26 9.13
C ASP A 355 -25.42 -2.31 9.80
N ALA A 356 -24.60 -1.62 8.98
CA ALA A 356 -23.64 -0.66 9.50
C ALA A 356 -23.47 0.54 8.55
N ILE A 357 -23.05 1.66 9.12
CA ILE A 357 -22.67 2.89 8.42
C ILE A 357 -21.31 3.31 8.93
N ILE A 358 -20.34 3.46 8.02
CA ILE A 358 -18.95 3.78 8.32
C ILE A 358 -18.60 5.10 7.66
N GLY A 359 -18.32 6.13 8.46
CA GLY A 359 -17.84 7.44 7.99
C GLY A 359 -16.37 7.37 7.64
N LEU A 360 -16.01 7.73 6.41
CA LEU A 360 -14.63 7.73 5.94
C LEU A 360 -13.96 9.09 6.11
N PRO A 361 -12.62 9.16 6.17
CA PRO A 361 -11.87 10.42 6.19
C PRO A 361 -12.21 11.31 4.99
N PRO A 362 -12.30 12.64 5.15
CA PRO A 362 -12.44 13.55 4.04
C PRO A 362 -11.21 13.44 3.11
N ASN A 363 -11.36 13.81 1.83
CA ASN A 363 -10.26 13.75 0.84
C ASN A 363 -9.61 12.36 0.67
N ILE A 364 -10.30 11.27 1.00
CA ILE A 364 -9.78 9.92 0.77
C ILE A 364 -9.88 9.54 -0.72
N PHE A 365 -10.89 10.04 -1.44
CA PHE A 365 -11.04 9.83 -2.89
C PHE A 365 -10.30 10.89 -3.70
N PHE A 366 -9.62 10.44 -4.76
CA PHE A 366 -8.89 11.33 -5.66
C PHE A 366 -9.84 12.28 -6.39
N GLY A 367 -9.49 13.56 -6.43
CA GLY A 367 -10.23 14.59 -7.18
C GLY A 367 -11.53 15.10 -6.54
N THR A 368 -11.91 14.65 -5.35
CA THR A 368 -13.06 15.16 -4.60
C THR A 368 -12.78 15.32 -3.12
N GLY A 369 -13.25 16.42 -2.54
CA GLY A 369 -13.26 16.63 -1.08
C GLY A 369 -14.56 16.24 -0.41
N ILE A 370 -15.50 15.61 -1.15
CA ILE A 370 -16.81 15.24 -0.61
C ILE A 370 -16.62 14.13 0.43
N PRO A 371 -17.13 14.30 1.66
CA PRO A 371 -17.15 13.21 2.63
C PRO A 371 -17.99 12.04 2.13
N THR A 372 -17.45 10.83 2.29
CA THR A 372 -18.09 9.59 1.84
C THR A 372 -18.30 8.64 3.01
N ILE A 373 -19.15 7.68 2.80
CA ILE A 373 -19.45 6.61 3.74
C ILE A 373 -19.40 5.27 3.03
N ILE A 374 -19.16 4.19 3.79
CA ILE A 374 -19.52 2.84 3.37
C ILE A 374 -20.81 2.47 4.10
N MET A 375 -21.80 2.00 3.35
CA MET A 375 -23.04 1.45 3.91
C MET A 375 -23.01 -0.07 3.72
N VAL A 376 -23.22 -0.80 4.82
CA VAL A 376 -23.30 -2.27 4.82
C VAL A 376 -24.75 -2.68 4.96
N LEU A 377 -25.24 -3.47 4.01
CA LEU A 377 -26.61 -3.99 4.03
C LEU A 377 -26.64 -5.52 3.98
N LYS A 378 -27.68 -6.08 4.60
CA LYS A 378 -27.98 -7.51 4.58
C LYS A 378 -29.47 -7.71 4.36
N GLN A 379 -29.84 -8.76 3.64
CA GLN A 379 -31.26 -9.11 3.46
C GLN A 379 -31.88 -9.59 4.75
N LYS A 380 -31.19 -10.44 5.51
CA LYS A 380 -31.63 -11.01 6.78
C LYS A 380 -30.65 -10.64 7.89
N ARG A 381 -31.18 -10.17 9.00
CA ARG A 381 -30.43 -9.78 10.19
C ARG A 381 -31.15 -10.23 11.46
N ASP A 382 -30.40 -10.62 12.46
CA ASP A 382 -30.93 -11.04 13.77
C ASP A 382 -31.18 -9.84 14.70
N SER A 383 -30.41 -8.75 14.59
CA SER A 383 -30.57 -7.50 15.34
C SER A 383 -31.28 -6.44 14.51
N THR A 384 -32.05 -5.58 15.17
CA THR A 384 -32.68 -4.39 14.56
C THR A 384 -31.84 -3.13 14.65
N ASP A 385 -30.77 -3.16 15.46
CA ASP A 385 -29.91 -2.01 15.71
C ASP A 385 -28.97 -1.79 14.54
N THR A 386 -28.67 -0.55 14.22
CA THR A 386 -27.71 -0.17 13.19
C THR A 386 -26.41 0.27 13.85
N LEU A 387 -25.30 -0.32 13.44
CA LEU A 387 -23.97 0.12 13.89
C LEU A 387 -23.57 1.39 13.12
N ILE A 388 -23.20 2.45 13.85
CA ILE A 388 -22.67 3.69 13.27
C ILE A 388 -21.23 3.85 13.72
N VAL A 389 -20.30 3.96 12.77
CA VAL A 389 -18.86 4.10 13.00
C VAL A 389 -18.39 5.42 12.42
N ASP A 390 -17.70 6.22 13.20
CA ASP A 390 -16.99 7.40 12.74
C ASP A 390 -15.49 7.14 12.64
N ALA A 391 -15.06 6.71 11.44
CA ALA A 391 -13.64 6.52 11.13
C ALA A 391 -13.01 7.75 10.45
N SER A 392 -13.68 8.90 10.47
CA SER A 392 -13.25 10.09 9.73
C SER A 392 -11.93 10.70 10.23
N LYS A 393 -11.48 10.34 11.42
CA LYS A 393 -10.25 10.89 12.05
C LYS A 393 -9.04 9.94 11.99
N GLY A 394 -9.24 8.65 11.72
CA GLY A 394 -8.16 7.67 11.59
C GLY A 394 -7.55 7.69 10.20
N PHE A 395 -6.51 8.50 9.97
CA PHE A 395 -5.82 8.57 8.68
C PHE A 395 -4.42 9.20 8.80
N VAL A 396 -3.61 8.99 7.77
CA VAL A 396 -2.38 9.74 7.53
C VAL A 396 -2.49 10.54 6.24
N LYS A 397 -1.71 11.61 6.14
CA LYS A 397 -1.66 12.40 4.90
C LYS A 397 -0.70 11.76 3.89
N SER A 398 -1.18 11.53 2.67
CA SER A 398 -0.38 11.13 1.52
C SER A 398 -0.51 12.20 0.42
N GLY A 399 0.44 13.12 0.40
CA GLY A 399 0.37 14.30 -0.48
C GLY A 399 -0.84 15.19 -0.18
N LYS A 400 -1.78 15.27 -1.14
CA LYS A 400 -3.01 16.06 -0.99
C LYS A 400 -4.19 15.26 -0.43
N ASN A 401 -4.07 13.97 -0.36
CA ASN A 401 -5.12 13.05 0.05
C ASN A 401 -4.89 12.51 1.46
N ASN A 402 -5.93 11.97 2.05
CA ASN A 402 -5.88 11.20 3.27
C ASN A 402 -5.90 9.71 2.91
N MET A 403 -5.24 8.88 3.70
CA MET A 403 -5.11 7.43 3.48
C MET A 403 -5.34 6.69 4.80
N LEU A 404 -6.11 5.61 4.77
CA LEU A 404 -6.26 4.70 5.91
C LEU A 404 -5.01 3.82 6.03
N ARG A 405 -4.48 3.70 7.23
CA ARG A 405 -3.41 2.74 7.53
C ARG A 405 -4.00 1.34 7.75
N ALA A 406 -3.16 0.33 7.72
CA ALA A 406 -3.59 -1.05 8.02
C ALA A 406 -4.24 -1.17 9.42
N GLY A 407 -3.69 -0.49 10.43
CA GLY A 407 -4.27 -0.41 11.78
C GLY A 407 -5.66 0.23 11.81
N ASP A 408 -5.88 1.30 11.04
CA ASP A 408 -7.18 1.96 10.92
C ASP A 408 -8.22 1.02 10.28
N ILE A 409 -7.84 0.34 9.20
CA ILE A 409 -8.69 -0.66 8.51
C ILE A 409 -9.04 -1.80 9.46
N ARG A 410 -8.04 -2.37 10.16
CA ARG A 410 -8.25 -3.48 11.09
C ARG A 410 -9.21 -3.10 12.21
N ARG A 411 -9.06 -1.89 12.77
CA ARG A 411 -9.97 -1.38 13.80
C ARG A 411 -11.40 -1.30 13.31
N ILE A 412 -11.63 -0.79 12.10
CA ILE A 412 -12.97 -0.70 11.52
C ILE A 412 -13.56 -2.11 11.34
N VAL A 413 -12.80 -3.04 10.77
CA VAL A 413 -13.26 -4.42 10.53
C VAL A 413 -13.62 -5.11 11.85
N ASP A 414 -12.76 -5.05 12.87
CA ASP A 414 -13.00 -5.66 14.17
C ASP A 414 -14.25 -5.06 14.86
N VAL A 415 -14.44 -3.74 14.79
CA VAL A 415 -15.61 -3.05 15.35
C VAL A 415 -16.89 -3.46 14.62
N VAL A 416 -16.85 -3.60 13.31
CA VAL A 416 -18.00 -4.04 12.49
C VAL A 416 -18.33 -5.50 12.77
N ALA A 417 -17.35 -6.39 12.83
CA ALA A 417 -17.52 -7.81 13.11
C ALA A 417 -18.08 -8.04 14.52
N ALA A 418 -17.51 -7.38 15.53
CA ALA A 418 -17.96 -7.47 16.91
C ALA A 418 -19.22 -6.66 17.21
N ARG A 419 -19.67 -5.79 16.31
CA ARG A 419 -20.75 -4.80 16.53
C ARG A 419 -20.56 -4.02 17.82
N ALA A 420 -19.35 -3.52 18.05
CA ALA A 420 -18.94 -2.96 19.33
C ALA A 420 -19.31 -1.48 19.47
N ASP A 421 -19.80 -1.11 20.68
CA ASP A 421 -19.82 0.28 21.12
C ASP A 421 -18.42 0.68 21.59
N VAL A 422 -17.85 1.69 20.95
CA VAL A 422 -16.54 2.26 21.32
C VAL A 422 -16.70 3.76 21.48
N GLU A 423 -16.36 4.27 22.64
CA GLU A 423 -16.49 5.68 22.96
C GLU A 423 -15.82 6.58 21.91
N LYS A 424 -16.51 7.65 21.48
CA LYS A 424 -16.08 8.61 20.44
C LYS A 424 -15.75 8.00 19.09
N TYR A 425 -16.07 6.71 18.85
CA TYR A 425 -15.74 5.99 17.62
C TYR A 425 -16.90 5.22 16.98
N SER A 426 -17.67 4.44 17.75
CA SER A 426 -18.79 3.66 17.23
C SER A 426 -19.90 3.48 18.24
N ARG A 427 -21.14 3.33 17.71
CA ARG A 427 -22.32 3.12 18.55
C ARG A 427 -23.35 2.22 17.88
N LEU A 428 -23.92 1.30 18.66
CA LEU A 428 -25.12 0.57 18.28
C LEU A 428 -26.35 1.45 18.54
N VAL A 429 -27.05 1.82 17.48
CA VAL A 429 -28.20 2.71 17.54
C VAL A 429 -29.47 1.91 17.31
N SER A 430 -30.40 1.96 18.28
CA SER A 430 -31.65 1.27 18.17
C SER A 430 -32.54 1.85 17.07
N ARG A 431 -33.38 1.01 16.47
CA ARG A 431 -34.34 1.46 15.45
C ARG A 431 -35.29 2.52 15.98
N ASP A 432 -35.66 2.46 17.27
CA ASP A 432 -36.57 3.44 17.88
C ASP A 432 -35.90 4.81 17.99
N GLU A 433 -34.65 4.87 18.39
CA GLU A 433 -33.87 6.11 18.39
C GLU A 433 -33.75 6.71 16.98
N ILE A 434 -33.53 5.86 15.96
CA ILE A 434 -33.50 6.32 14.56
C ILE A 434 -34.84 6.90 14.13
N ARG A 435 -35.95 6.29 14.55
CA ARG A 435 -37.32 6.82 14.29
C ARG A 435 -37.53 8.18 14.97
N GLU A 436 -37.11 8.33 16.22
CA GLU A 436 -37.18 9.61 16.95
C GLU A 436 -36.37 10.71 16.28
N ASN A 437 -35.33 10.36 15.57
CA ASN A 437 -34.51 11.26 14.75
C ASN A 437 -35.01 11.39 13.29
N ASP A 438 -36.28 11.11 12.99
CA ASP A 438 -36.86 11.18 11.63
C ASP A 438 -36.06 10.40 10.56
N TYR A 439 -35.52 9.26 10.93
CA TYR A 439 -34.66 8.42 10.07
C TYR A 439 -33.43 9.15 9.51
N ASN A 440 -32.98 10.17 10.18
CA ASN A 440 -31.75 10.87 9.87
C ASN A 440 -30.56 10.09 10.46
N LEU A 441 -29.69 9.58 9.59
CA LEU A 441 -28.53 8.74 9.95
C LEU A 441 -27.23 9.53 9.98
N ASN A 442 -27.28 10.87 10.07
CA ASN A 442 -26.08 11.70 10.12
C ASN A 442 -25.20 11.29 11.32
N ILE A 443 -23.98 10.83 11.07
CA ILE A 443 -23.06 10.20 12.04
C ILE A 443 -22.89 11.03 13.32
N PRO A 444 -22.62 12.37 13.26
CA PRO A 444 -22.44 13.17 14.48
C PRO A 444 -23.66 13.26 15.41
N ARG A 445 -24.83 12.78 14.99
CA ARG A 445 -26.01 12.68 15.88
C ARG A 445 -25.88 11.54 16.88
N TYR A 446 -25.14 10.52 16.54
CA TYR A 446 -25.04 9.26 17.28
C TYR A 446 -23.65 9.01 17.84
N VAL A 447 -22.62 9.43 17.14
CA VAL A 447 -21.22 9.31 17.56
C VAL A 447 -20.61 10.70 17.58
N ASP A 448 -20.40 11.22 18.79
CA ASP A 448 -19.70 12.48 18.96
C ASP A 448 -18.19 12.21 19.06
N SER A 449 -17.54 12.27 17.92
CA SER A 449 -16.09 12.16 17.81
C SER A 449 -15.39 13.50 17.95
N SER A 450 -16.12 14.59 18.27
CA SER A 450 -15.50 15.90 18.49
C SER A 450 -14.54 15.84 19.67
N GLU A 451 -13.48 16.58 19.55
CA GLU A 451 -12.63 16.89 20.69
C GLU A 451 -13.39 17.83 21.63
N ASP A 452 -13.24 17.62 22.92
CA ASP A 452 -13.79 18.55 23.88
C ASP A 452 -13.24 19.94 23.57
N PRO A 453 -14.10 20.99 23.55
CA PRO A 453 -13.64 22.32 23.18
C PRO A 453 -12.54 22.75 24.18
N GLU A 454 -11.44 23.27 23.64
CA GLU A 454 -10.40 23.88 24.47
C GLU A 454 -11.03 25.00 25.32
N THR A 455 -11.03 24.81 26.64
CA THR A 455 -11.52 25.81 27.57
C THR A 455 -10.42 26.80 27.83
N TRP A 456 -10.59 28.04 27.37
CA TRP A 456 -9.71 29.13 27.74
C TRP A 456 -10.05 29.60 29.16
N ASP A 457 -9.26 29.14 30.12
CA ASP A 457 -9.40 29.64 31.49
C ASP A 457 -8.63 30.96 31.61
N ILE A 458 -9.40 32.05 31.73
CA ILE A 458 -8.85 33.40 31.83
C ILE A 458 -8.03 33.57 33.10
N TYR A 459 -8.45 32.95 34.23
CA TYR A 459 -7.72 33.03 35.48
C TYR A 459 -6.36 32.33 35.38
N ALA A 460 -6.35 31.12 34.84
CA ALA A 460 -5.12 30.35 34.61
C ALA A 460 -4.15 31.10 33.69
N SER A 461 -4.68 31.75 32.63
CA SER A 461 -3.88 32.55 31.69
C SER A 461 -3.29 33.79 32.33
N MET A 462 -3.97 34.42 33.30
CA MET A 462 -3.52 35.65 33.95
C MET A 462 -2.67 35.41 35.20
N PHE A 463 -2.96 34.39 35.98
CA PHE A 463 -2.38 34.19 37.32
C PHE A 463 -1.61 32.85 37.41
N GLY A 464 -1.62 32.04 36.38
CA GLY A 464 -1.01 30.72 36.37
C GLY A 464 -1.85 29.65 37.07
N GLY A 465 -1.38 28.43 37.05
CA GLY A 465 -2.08 27.23 37.55
C GLY A 465 -2.83 26.49 36.46
N ILE A 466 -3.11 25.23 36.69
CA ILE A 466 -3.86 24.32 35.80
C ILE A 466 -5.26 24.10 36.38
N PRO A 467 -6.35 24.34 35.64
CA PRO A 467 -7.68 24.06 36.11
C PRO A 467 -7.84 22.58 36.50
N ALA A 468 -8.47 22.30 37.64
CA ALA A 468 -8.62 20.92 38.14
C ALA A 468 -9.39 20.02 37.16
N ASN A 469 -10.36 20.59 36.42
CA ASN A 469 -11.13 19.86 35.41
C ASN A 469 -10.27 19.41 34.22
N GLU A 470 -9.22 20.12 33.82
CA GLU A 470 -8.29 19.69 32.77
C GLU A 470 -7.44 18.52 33.26
N ILE A 471 -7.05 18.52 34.53
CA ILE A 471 -6.36 17.37 35.14
C ILE A 471 -7.31 16.18 35.25
N ASP A 472 -8.58 16.40 35.60
CA ASP A 472 -9.60 15.35 35.71
C ASP A 472 -9.93 14.73 34.34
N ALA A 473 -9.80 15.47 33.25
CA ALA A 473 -9.97 14.95 31.89
C ALA A 473 -8.93 13.87 31.52
N LEU A 474 -7.81 13.80 32.24
CA LEU A 474 -6.81 12.72 32.09
C LEU A 474 -7.12 11.48 32.94
N SER A 475 -8.41 11.26 33.30
CA SER A 475 -8.84 10.13 34.12
C SER A 475 -8.30 8.76 33.72
N PRO A 476 -8.19 8.38 32.40
CA PRO A 476 -7.62 7.09 32.02
C PRO A 476 -6.18 6.88 32.52
N TYR A 477 -5.39 7.97 32.56
CA TYR A 477 -4.02 7.91 33.08
C TYR A 477 -4.02 7.75 34.62
N TRP A 478 -4.95 8.42 35.32
CA TRP A 478 -5.03 8.31 36.78
C TRP A 478 -5.55 6.95 37.24
N GLU A 479 -6.37 6.30 36.40
CA GLU A 479 -6.83 4.92 36.62
C GLU A 479 -5.68 3.93 36.37
N ALA A 480 -4.90 4.14 35.29
CA ALA A 480 -3.74 3.30 34.96
C ALA A 480 -2.58 3.49 35.95
N PHE A 481 -2.39 4.71 36.48
CA PHE A 481 -1.29 5.05 37.39
C PHE A 481 -1.81 5.58 38.74
N PRO A 482 -2.31 4.72 39.60
CA PRO A 482 -2.84 5.14 40.90
C PRO A 482 -1.83 5.88 41.77
N GLY A 483 -2.20 7.06 42.27
CA GLY A 483 -1.33 7.90 43.10
C GLY A 483 -0.55 8.96 42.36
N LEU A 484 -0.26 8.76 41.07
CA LEU A 484 0.59 9.65 40.25
C LEU A 484 0.03 11.09 40.20
N ARG A 485 -1.31 11.24 40.07
CA ARG A 485 -1.97 12.57 40.07
C ARG A 485 -1.59 13.39 41.31
N GLY A 486 -1.60 12.79 42.51
CA GLY A 486 -1.29 13.48 43.79
C GLY A 486 0.21 13.77 43.95
N GLU A 487 1.06 12.99 43.30
CA GLU A 487 2.50 13.25 43.26
C GLU A 487 2.89 14.33 42.28
N LEU A 488 2.13 14.49 41.17
CA LEU A 488 2.39 15.49 40.13
C LEU A 488 1.81 16.87 40.46
N PHE A 489 0.62 16.93 41.10
CA PHE A 489 -0.14 18.16 41.23
C PHE A 489 -0.51 18.49 42.66
N ASP A 490 -0.26 19.73 43.06
CA ASP A 490 -0.78 20.33 44.30
C ASP A 490 -2.02 21.17 43.99
N VAL A 491 -3.22 20.62 44.34
CA VAL A 491 -4.49 21.29 44.09
C VAL A 491 -4.73 22.34 45.19
N GLN A 492 -4.92 23.60 44.76
CA GLN A 492 -5.19 24.73 45.65
C GLN A 492 -6.69 24.84 45.94
N PRO A 493 -7.09 25.48 47.08
CA PRO A 493 -8.50 25.64 47.46
C PRO A 493 -9.35 26.42 46.42
N ASN A 494 -8.73 27.19 45.56
CA ASN A 494 -9.39 27.93 44.48
C ASN A 494 -9.73 27.07 43.22
N GLY A 495 -9.45 25.76 43.22
CA GLY A 495 -9.75 24.87 42.12
C GLY A 495 -8.67 24.81 41.02
N TYR A 496 -7.52 25.44 41.24
CA TYR A 496 -6.37 25.37 40.36
C TYR A 496 -5.27 24.52 40.99
N ALA A 497 -4.51 23.82 40.17
CA ALA A 497 -3.37 23.06 40.61
C ALA A 497 -2.05 23.67 40.12
N GLN A 498 -0.99 23.41 40.84
CA GLN A 498 0.36 23.66 40.40
C GLN A 498 1.08 22.33 40.16
N CYS A 499 1.78 22.25 39.05
CA CYS A 499 2.65 21.12 38.79
C CYS A 499 3.89 21.22 39.68
N LYS A 500 4.31 20.14 40.27
CA LYS A 500 5.54 20.10 41.07
C LYS A 500 6.79 20.21 40.18
N ASP A 501 7.89 20.54 40.78
CA ASP A 501 9.17 20.62 40.09
C ASP A 501 9.57 19.25 39.54
N ASP A 502 10.09 19.25 38.31
CA ASP A 502 10.54 18.06 37.57
C ASP A 502 9.49 16.93 37.41
N PRO A 503 8.39 17.18 36.71
CA PRO A 503 7.34 16.19 36.50
C PRO A 503 7.83 14.96 35.76
N ALA A 504 8.85 15.09 34.88
CA ALA A 504 9.43 13.94 34.18
C ALA A 504 10.13 12.97 35.14
N ALA A 505 10.88 13.47 36.11
CA ALA A 505 11.52 12.63 37.13
C ALA A 505 10.48 11.94 38.03
N ILE A 506 9.37 12.61 38.35
CA ILE A 506 8.28 12.03 39.13
C ILE A 506 7.61 10.89 38.35
N VAL A 507 7.25 11.10 37.08
CA VAL A 507 6.62 10.08 36.24
C VAL A 507 7.53 8.88 36.09
N ASN A 508 8.79 9.09 35.69
CA ASN A 508 9.75 8.00 35.45
C ASN A 508 10.13 7.23 36.73
N GLY A 509 9.99 7.85 37.89
CA GLY A 509 10.29 7.21 39.19
C GLY A 509 9.06 6.62 39.91
N HIS A 510 7.85 6.87 39.41
CA HIS A 510 6.65 6.46 40.10
C HIS A 510 6.41 4.95 40.05
N ALA A 511 6.07 4.34 41.18
CA ALA A 511 5.96 2.89 41.31
C ALA A 511 4.97 2.25 40.32
N SER A 512 3.80 2.87 40.11
CA SER A 512 2.79 2.33 39.17
C SER A 512 3.20 2.45 37.71
N VAL A 513 4.02 3.45 37.35
CA VAL A 513 4.60 3.56 35.99
C VAL A 513 5.63 2.47 35.77
N LEU A 514 6.53 2.25 36.72
CA LEU A 514 7.51 1.17 36.65
C LEU A 514 6.85 -0.21 36.63
N GLU A 515 5.75 -0.40 37.37
CA GLU A 515 4.96 -1.64 37.34
C GLU A 515 4.28 -1.84 35.97
N PHE A 516 3.77 -0.79 35.38
CA PHE A 516 3.20 -0.83 34.02
C PHE A 516 4.24 -1.21 32.98
N GLU A 517 5.41 -0.59 33.00
CA GLU A 517 6.53 -0.94 32.10
C GLU A 517 6.95 -2.41 32.25
N GLU A 518 7.05 -2.88 33.49
CA GLU A 518 7.40 -4.27 33.77
C GLU A 518 6.32 -5.24 33.32
N ASN A 519 5.03 -4.90 33.50
CA ASN A 519 3.90 -5.72 33.02
C ASN A 519 3.87 -5.77 31.50
N TYR A 520 4.11 -4.64 30.85
CA TYR A 520 4.22 -4.58 29.40
C TYR A 520 5.39 -5.45 28.90
N ARG A 521 6.56 -5.31 29.50
CA ARG A 521 7.74 -6.10 29.13
C ARG A 521 7.49 -7.61 29.30
N ARG A 522 6.86 -8.02 30.42
CA ARG A 522 6.47 -9.42 30.65
C ARG A 522 5.47 -9.95 29.64
N ALA A 523 4.56 -9.14 29.16
CA ALA A 523 3.59 -9.56 28.13
C ALA A 523 4.28 -10.02 26.86
N PHE A 524 5.43 -9.42 26.53
CA PHE A 524 6.24 -9.79 25.38
C PHE A 524 7.39 -10.76 25.68
N ASP A 525 7.48 -11.30 26.91
CA ASP A 525 8.46 -12.36 27.23
C ASP A 525 8.24 -13.57 26.30
N GLY A 526 9.32 -14.07 25.70
CA GLY A 526 9.28 -15.18 24.76
C GLY A 526 8.66 -14.88 23.39
N PHE A 527 8.25 -13.63 23.11
CA PHE A 527 7.68 -13.28 21.81
C PHE A 527 8.71 -13.39 20.68
N GLY A 528 9.96 -13.07 20.94
CA GLY A 528 11.05 -13.27 19.98
C GLY A 528 11.21 -14.74 19.58
N ASP A 529 11.18 -15.66 20.57
CA ASP A 529 11.25 -17.09 20.32
C ASP A 529 10.03 -17.60 19.55
N PHE A 530 8.86 -17.08 19.86
CA PHE A 530 7.62 -17.38 19.13
C PHE A 530 7.73 -16.96 17.66
N LEU A 531 8.20 -15.74 17.38
CA LEU A 531 8.41 -15.26 16.01
C LEU A 531 9.47 -16.09 15.28
N HIS A 532 10.58 -16.45 15.95
CA HIS A 532 11.62 -17.31 15.39
C HIS A 532 11.06 -18.67 14.96
N GLU A 533 10.29 -19.33 15.81
CA GLU A 533 9.67 -20.62 15.50
C GLU A 533 8.68 -20.51 14.32
N HIS A 534 7.88 -19.45 14.28
CA HIS A 534 6.87 -19.27 13.26
C HIS A 534 7.42 -18.82 11.91
N LEU A 535 8.41 -17.96 11.89
CA LEU A 535 8.92 -17.31 10.68
C LEU A 535 10.24 -17.92 10.18
N VAL A 536 11.22 -18.07 11.07
CA VAL A 536 12.57 -18.50 10.68
C VAL A 536 12.66 -20.01 10.58
N SER A 537 12.23 -20.73 11.64
CA SER A 537 12.29 -22.19 11.66
C SER A 537 11.41 -22.86 10.60
N ARG A 538 10.32 -22.20 10.20
CA ARG A 538 9.32 -22.68 9.22
C ARG A 538 9.31 -21.92 7.92
N CYS A 539 10.32 -21.15 7.59
CA CYS A 539 10.33 -20.27 6.42
C CYS A 539 9.95 -20.97 5.10
N GLU A 540 10.26 -22.25 4.95
CA GLU A 540 9.92 -23.04 3.74
C GLU A 540 8.46 -23.54 3.72
N THR A 541 7.74 -23.54 4.84
CA THR A 541 6.43 -24.24 4.98
C THR A 541 5.32 -23.41 5.58
N VAL A 542 5.62 -22.22 6.11
CA VAL A 542 4.64 -21.32 6.71
C VAL A 542 3.63 -20.85 5.66
N LYS A 543 2.35 -20.79 6.04
CA LYS A 543 1.31 -20.27 5.16
C LYS A 543 1.25 -18.75 5.26
N VAL A 544 1.98 -18.07 4.38
CA VAL A 544 2.14 -16.61 4.38
C VAL A 544 0.79 -15.89 4.45
N SER A 545 -0.22 -16.35 3.71
CA SER A 545 -1.56 -15.74 3.69
C SER A 545 -2.34 -15.78 5.02
N ARG A 546 -1.96 -16.65 5.95
CA ARG A 546 -2.66 -16.83 7.25
C ARG A 546 -1.81 -16.39 8.44
N GLU A 547 -0.49 -16.31 8.27
CA GLU A 547 0.44 -16.11 9.38
C GLU A 547 0.32 -14.72 9.99
N GLU A 548 0.14 -13.67 9.20
CA GLU A 548 -0.06 -12.31 9.74
C GLU A 548 -1.24 -12.24 10.73
N ASN A 549 -2.34 -12.93 10.42
CA ASN A 549 -3.49 -12.97 11.33
C ASN A 549 -3.17 -13.72 12.63
N LEU A 550 -2.38 -14.80 12.56
CA LEU A 550 -1.95 -15.56 13.73
C LEU A 550 -1.07 -14.70 14.64
N LEU A 551 -0.08 -14.03 14.06
CA LEU A 551 0.80 -13.10 14.79
C LEU A 551 0.02 -11.93 15.39
N THR A 552 -0.97 -11.40 14.66
CA THR A 552 -1.85 -10.34 15.15
C THR A 552 -2.65 -10.78 16.36
N GLN A 553 -3.23 -11.98 16.33
CA GLN A 553 -3.98 -12.52 17.46
C GLN A 553 -3.10 -12.73 18.70
N ASP A 554 -1.87 -13.20 18.51
CA ASP A 554 -0.92 -13.34 19.61
C ASP A 554 -0.58 -11.98 20.24
N ILE A 555 -0.27 -10.95 19.43
CA ILE A 555 -0.01 -9.58 19.90
C ILE A 555 -1.24 -9.05 20.67
N PHE A 556 -2.45 -9.21 20.13
CA PHE A 556 -3.67 -8.73 20.80
C PHE A 556 -3.92 -9.44 22.13
N THR A 557 -3.65 -10.75 22.20
CA THR A 557 -3.75 -11.53 23.44
C THR A 557 -2.74 -11.07 24.48
N ARG A 558 -1.51 -10.75 24.07
CA ARG A 558 -0.47 -10.22 24.96
C ARG A 558 -0.80 -8.83 25.51
N LEU A 559 -1.46 -8.01 24.70
CA LEU A 559 -1.87 -6.66 25.09
C LEU A 559 -3.22 -6.61 25.84
N ASP A 560 -3.92 -7.75 25.95
CA ASP A 560 -5.19 -7.78 26.65
C ASP A 560 -5.02 -7.44 28.13
N GLY A 561 -5.80 -6.47 28.60
CA GLY A 561 -5.73 -5.97 29.99
C GLY A 561 -4.58 -5.00 30.27
N ILE A 562 -3.74 -4.63 29.30
CA ILE A 562 -2.73 -3.56 29.47
C ILE A 562 -3.38 -2.21 29.13
N PRO A 563 -3.59 -1.32 30.11
CA PRO A 563 -4.25 -0.04 29.87
C PRO A 563 -3.40 0.88 28.99
N LEU A 564 -4.04 1.87 28.36
CA LEU A 564 -3.43 2.94 27.53
C LEU A 564 -2.71 2.49 26.27
N VAL A 565 -2.53 1.21 26.03
CA VAL A 565 -1.87 0.71 24.82
C VAL A 565 -2.89 0.48 23.71
N ASP A 566 -2.71 1.17 22.58
CA ASP A 566 -3.51 0.92 21.39
C ASP A 566 -2.98 -0.34 20.65
N ARG A 567 -3.74 -1.43 20.71
CA ARG A 567 -3.41 -2.68 20.02
C ARG A 567 -3.34 -2.54 18.50
N TYR A 568 -4.05 -1.56 17.93
CA TYR A 568 -4.01 -1.31 16.48
C TYR A 568 -2.74 -0.56 16.05
N ALA A 569 -2.15 0.23 16.94
CA ALA A 569 -0.81 0.77 16.72
C ALA A 569 0.25 -0.34 16.72
N ALA A 570 0.15 -1.30 17.64
CA ALA A 570 1.01 -2.49 17.64
C ALA A 570 0.82 -3.35 16.38
N PHE A 571 -0.42 -3.53 15.93
CA PHE A 571 -0.71 -4.18 14.64
C PHE A 571 -0.10 -3.45 13.46
N GLN A 572 -0.18 -2.11 13.43
CA GLN A 572 0.45 -1.32 12.37
C GLN A 572 1.97 -1.59 12.28
N MET A 573 2.64 -1.67 13.43
CA MET A 573 4.07 -2.00 13.48
C MET A 573 4.37 -3.40 12.95
N LEU A 574 3.52 -4.38 13.30
CA LEU A 574 3.59 -5.73 12.75
C LEU A 574 3.39 -5.71 11.23
N HIS A 575 2.34 -5.08 10.73
CA HIS A 575 2.00 -5.02 9.31
C HIS A 575 3.13 -4.40 8.47
N GLU A 576 3.73 -3.30 8.93
CA GLU A 576 4.88 -2.68 8.27
C GLU A 576 6.08 -3.64 8.16
N GLN A 577 6.34 -4.42 9.21
CA GLN A 577 7.41 -5.42 9.21
C GLN A 577 7.04 -6.62 8.35
N TRP A 578 5.77 -7.05 8.43
CA TRP A 578 5.22 -8.17 7.68
C TRP A 578 5.35 -7.99 6.16
N THR A 579 5.18 -6.79 5.65
CA THR A 579 5.37 -6.48 4.23
C THR A 579 6.75 -6.92 3.72
N THR A 580 7.79 -6.76 4.53
CA THR A 580 9.15 -7.22 4.18
C THR A 580 9.28 -8.74 4.36
N VAL A 581 8.76 -9.28 5.46
CA VAL A 581 8.90 -10.71 5.82
C VAL A 581 8.14 -11.59 4.82
N SER A 582 6.92 -11.20 4.45
CA SER A 582 6.09 -11.98 3.51
C SER A 582 6.76 -12.14 2.14
N LEU A 583 7.33 -11.06 1.60
CA LEU A 583 8.05 -11.09 0.33
C LEU A 583 9.24 -12.07 0.37
N ASP A 584 10.04 -11.99 1.43
CA ASP A 584 11.18 -12.90 1.60
C ASP A 584 10.73 -14.36 1.74
N LEU A 585 9.67 -14.63 2.53
CA LEU A 585 9.13 -15.97 2.74
C LEU A 585 8.62 -16.59 1.43
N GLU A 586 7.86 -15.83 0.65
CA GLU A 586 7.34 -16.27 -0.64
C GLU A 586 8.49 -16.56 -1.63
N MET A 587 9.53 -15.73 -1.64
CA MET A 587 10.72 -15.95 -2.46
C MET A 587 11.46 -17.24 -2.04
N ILE A 588 11.64 -17.47 -0.73
CA ILE A 588 12.26 -18.69 -0.20
C ILE A 588 11.42 -19.93 -0.57
N GLN A 589 10.10 -19.85 -0.45
CA GLN A 589 9.22 -20.99 -0.76
C GLN A 589 9.18 -21.32 -2.25
N ARG A 590 9.33 -20.34 -3.12
CA ARG A 590 9.31 -20.55 -4.57
C ARG A 590 10.67 -21.01 -5.12
N GLU A 591 11.76 -20.39 -4.70
CA GLU A 591 13.11 -20.61 -5.25
C GLU A 591 13.94 -21.60 -4.41
N GLY A 592 13.45 -21.95 -3.23
CA GLY A 592 14.14 -22.85 -2.28
C GLY A 592 15.03 -22.09 -1.29
N PHE A 593 15.42 -22.78 -0.21
CA PHE A 593 16.20 -22.22 0.90
C PHE A 593 17.53 -21.60 0.47
N ASP A 594 18.16 -22.13 -0.59
CA ASP A 594 19.46 -21.62 -1.06
C ASP A 594 19.39 -20.22 -1.68
N THR A 595 18.20 -19.71 -2.00
CA THR A 595 18.03 -18.33 -2.46
C THR A 595 18.49 -17.30 -1.41
N ILE A 596 18.53 -17.67 -0.14
CA ILE A 596 19.06 -16.81 0.95
C ILE A 596 20.57 -16.52 0.75
N ARG A 597 21.29 -17.41 0.06
CA ARG A 597 22.71 -17.24 -0.30
C ARG A 597 22.93 -16.58 -1.65
N ALA A 598 21.84 -16.24 -2.35
CA ALA A 598 21.91 -15.60 -3.65
C ALA A 598 22.29 -14.12 -3.55
N ILE A 599 23.00 -13.64 -4.54
CA ILE A 599 23.51 -12.27 -4.64
C ILE A 599 23.16 -11.73 -6.02
N ASP A 600 22.58 -10.54 -6.06
CA ASP A 600 22.21 -9.87 -7.29
C ASP A 600 23.06 -8.63 -7.53
N PRO A 601 23.28 -8.21 -8.79
CA PRO A 601 23.93 -6.94 -9.08
C PRO A 601 23.02 -5.77 -8.66
N HIS A 602 23.57 -4.85 -7.84
CA HIS A 602 22.85 -3.64 -7.45
C HIS A 602 22.82 -2.65 -8.62
N MET A 603 21.66 -2.45 -9.22
CA MET A 603 21.48 -1.59 -10.40
C MET A 603 20.96 -0.21 -9.99
N VAL A 604 21.64 0.85 -10.44
CA VAL A 604 21.25 2.25 -10.13
C VAL A 604 21.09 3.05 -11.41
N VAL A 605 20.01 3.81 -11.51
CA VAL A 605 19.77 4.70 -12.65
C VAL A 605 20.58 5.98 -12.50
N LYS A 606 21.53 6.22 -13.40
CA LYS A 606 22.34 7.44 -13.46
C LYS A 606 22.09 8.24 -14.73
N LYS A 607 22.05 9.56 -14.60
CA LYS A 607 22.02 10.47 -15.76
C LYS A 607 23.39 10.56 -16.40
N LYS A 608 23.56 9.98 -17.61
CA LYS A 608 24.77 10.10 -18.43
C LYS A 608 24.40 10.77 -19.76
N ASN A 609 25.03 11.91 -20.05
CA ASN A 609 24.75 12.73 -21.27
C ASN A 609 23.25 13.13 -21.39
N GLY A 610 22.54 13.40 -20.26
CA GLY A 610 21.14 13.80 -20.27
C GLY A 610 20.13 12.65 -20.48
N LYS A 611 20.60 11.39 -20.53
CA LYS A 611 19.77 10.18 -20.58
C LYS A 611 19.96 9.38 -19.30
N ASP A 612 18.87 8.82 -18.80
CA ASP A 612 18.92 7.86 -17.71
C ASP A 612 19.52 6.56 -18.24
N GLN A 613 20.52 6.03 -17.55
CA GLN A 613 21.21 4.78 -17.89
C GLN A 613 21.37 3.97 -16.61
N GLU A 614 20.96 2.72 -16.65
CA GLU A 614 21.23 1.76 -15.56
C GLU A 614 22.73 1.40 -15.56
N VAL A 615 23.31 1.49 -14.37
CA VAL A 615 24.71 1.18 -14.11
C VAL A 615 24.80 0.33 -12.87
N GLN A 616 25.54 -0.76 -12.94
CA GLN A 616 25.80 -1.57 -11.75
C GLN A 616 26.69 -0.80 -10.77
N GLU A 617 26.20 -0.63 -9.53
CA GLU A 617 26.94 -0.03 -8.42
C GLU A 617 27.07 -1.01 -7.26
N GLY A 618 27.88 -2.04 -7.43
CA GLY A 618 28.12 -3.05 -6.41
C GLY A 618 27.16 -4.25 -6.51
N TRP A 619 26.92 -4.87 -5.35
CA TRP A 619 26.15 -6.10 -5.22
C TRP A 619 25.23 -5.99 -4.01
N GLU A 620 24.12 -6.73 -4.06
CA GLU A 620 23.19 -6.85 -2.93
C GLU A 620 22.80 -8.31 -2.72
N GLY A 621 22.53 -8.68 -1.48
CA GLY A 621 22.01 -10.00 -1.17
C GLY A 621 20.51 -10.04 -1.48
N ARG A 622 20.06 -11.10 -2.15
CA ARG A 622 18.67 -11.25 -2.58
C ARG A 622 17.67 -11.20 -1.41
N ILE A 623 17.97 -11.94 -0.36
CA ILE A 623 17.15 -11.95 0.86
C ILE A 623 17.82 -11.14 1.98
N ILE A 624 19.12 -11.33 2.23
CA ILE A 624 19.82 -10.71 3.36
C ILE A 624 20.66 -9.52 2.86
N PRO A 625 20.31 -8.28 3.23
CA PRO A 625 21.08 -7.09 2.87
C PRO A 625 22.53 -7.14 3.39
N PHE A 626 23.45 -6.60 2.62
CA PHE A 626 24.88 -6.58 2.95
C PHE A 626 25.17 -5.90 4.28
N ASP A 627 24.48 -4.83 4.61
CA ASP A 627 24.69 -4.11 5.88
C ASP A 627 24.34 -4.95 7.11
N ILE A 628 23.33 -5.82 7.03
CA ILE A 628 22.98 -6.75 8.11
C ILE A 628 24.09 -7.78 8.28
N VAL A 629 24.58 -8.37 7.19
CA VAL A 629 25.70 -9.33 7.24
C VAL A 629 26.94 -8.68 7.84
N GLN A 630 27.28 -7.47 7.38
CA GLN A 630 28.45 -6.73 7.87
C GLN A 630 28.35 -6.41 9.36
N LYS A 631 27.20 -5.87 9.82
CA LYS A 631 26.99 -5.54 11.24
C LYS A 631 27.02 -6.78 12.14
N THR A 632 26.46 -7.89 11.67
CA THR A 632 26.28 -9.10 12.49
C THR A 632 27.52 -10.01 12.49
N LEU A 633 28.15 -10.22 11.32
CA LEU A 633 29.23 -11.18 11.15
C LEU A 633 30.61 -10.52 11.00
N MET A 634 30.67 -9.21 10.75
CA MET A 634 31.94 -8.48 10.52
C MET A 634 32.04 -7.19 11.37
N PRO A 635 31.66 -7.20 12.66
CA PRO A 635 31.61 -5.98 13.47
C PRO A 635 32.95 -5.27 13.59
N GLU A 636 34.07 -6.00 13.64
CA GLU A 636 35.41 -5.42 13.74
C GLU A 636 35.80 -4.65 12.47
N GLN A 637 35.41 -5.16 11.28
CA GLN A 637 35.71 -4.51 10.02
C GLN A 637 34.86 -3.24 9.86
N VAL A 638 33.56 -3.30 10.24
CA VAL A 638 32.66 -2.14 10.24
C VAL A 638 33.18 -1.07 11.19
N LYS A 639 33.58 -1.45 12.40
CA LYS A 639 34.16 -0.54 13.40
C LYS A 639 35.41 0.14 12.87
N ALA A 640 36.31 -0.62 12.22
CA ALA A 640 37.53 -0.07 11.64
C ALA A 640 37.28 0.93 10.49
N VAL A 641 36.14 0.85 9.80
CA VAL A 641 35.72 1.89 8.82
C VAL A 641 35.14 3.09 9.54
N ALA A 642 34.28 2.88 10.54
CA ALA A 642 33.68 3.95 11.32
C ALA A 642 34.74 4.84 12.01
N GLU A 643 35.77 4.23 12.57
CA GLU A 643 36.91 4.95 13.19
C GLU A 643 37.67 5.83 12.17
N LEU A 644 37.81 5.37 10.92
CA LEU A 644 38.41 6.19 9.85
C LEU A 644 37.47 7.32 9.38
N GLU A 645 36.18 7.07 9.36
CA GLU A 645 35.17 8.10 9.00
C GLU A 645 35.11 9.18 10.08
N GLU A 646 35.10 8.82 11.36
CA GLU A 646 35.17 9.75 12.48
C GLU A 646 36.44 10.61 12.42
N ARG A 647 37.59 9.97 12.14
CA ARG A 647 38.86 10.69 11.98
C ARG A 647 38.83 11.64 10.77
N LEU A 648 38.18 11.24 9.68
CA LEU A 648 38.01 12.08 8.51
C LEU A 648 37.15 13.31 8.82
N GLU A 649 36.02 13.10 9.50
CA GLU A 649 35.13 14.19 9.94
C GLU A 649 35.87 15.15 10.88
N GLN A 650 36.65 14.62 11.83
CA GLN A 650 37.48 15.42 12.73
C GLN A 650 38.50 16.25 11.95
N ALA A 651 39.24 15.64 11.01
CA ALA A 651 40.23 16.36 10.20
C ALA A 651 39.59 17.46 9.31
N GLN A 652 38.38 17.22 8.80
CA GLN A 652 37.63 18.20 8.06
C GLN A 652 37.13 19.34 8.95
N PHE A 653 36.63 19.01 10.13
CA PHE A 653 36.20 20.00 11.13
C PHE A 653 37.40 20.87 11.57
N GLU A 654 38.54 20.27 11.93
CA GLU A 654 39.77 21.00 12.30
C GLU A 654 40.23 21.92 11.16
N LEU A 655 40.09 21.52 9.90
CA LEU A 655 40.44 22.34 8.75
C LEU A 655 39.48 23.53 8.60
N THR A 656 38.20 23.35 8.82
CA THR A 656 37.19 24.45 8.79
C THR A 656 37.42 25.40 9.97
N ASP A 657 37.58 24.87 11.18
CA ASP A 657 37.83 25.63 12.39
C ASP A 657 39.12 26.46 12.26
N LEU A 658 40.15 25.91 11.62
CA LEU A 658 41.39 26.63 11.35
C LEU A 658 41.17 27.88 10.47
N VAL A 659 40.29 27.78 9.47
CA VAL A 659 39.93 28.93 8.60
C VAL A 659 39.04 29.91 9.33
N ASP A 660 38.05 29.46 10.09
CA ASP A 660 37.09 30.27 10.80
C ASP A 660 37.75 31.06 11.94
N SER A 661 38.84 30.52 12.54
CA SER A 661 39.61 31.18 13.61
C SER A 661 40.60 32.23 13.13
N LEU A 662 40.81 32.40 11.80
CA LEU A 662 41.72 33.39 11.26
C LEU A 662 41.26 34.83 11.54
N SER A 663 42.17 35.68 11.99
CA SER A 663 41.92 37.13 12.06
C SER A 663 41.87 37.76 10.67
N GLU A 664 41.32 38.95 10.54
CA GLU A 664 41.30 39.67 9.26
C GLU A 664 42.72 39.97 8.76
N GLU A 665 43.70 40.12 9.67
CA GLU A 665 45.12 40.32 9.34
C GLU A 665 45.70 39.05 8.74
N ASP A 666 45.45 37.87 9.36
CA ASP A 666 45.88 36.57 8.86
C ASP A 666 45.24 36.22 7.49
N LYS A 667 43.95 36.53 7.30
CA LYS A 667 43.26 36.34 6.02
C LYS A 667 43.87 37.22 4.91
N MET A 668 44.32 38.42 5.23
CA MET A 668 45.03 39.27 4.26
C MET A 668 46.40 38.67 3.90
N GLU A 669 47.16 38.17 4.86
CA GLU A 669 48.48 37.55 4.63
C GLU A 669 48.37 36.23 3.88
N LEU A 670 47.29 35.48 4.10
CA LEU A 670 47.01 34.18 3.47
C LEU A 670 46.16 34.29 2.21
N SER A 671 45.87 35.48 1.73
CA SER A 671 44.98 35.71 0.57
C SER A 671 45.39 34.94 -0.71
N ASP A 672 46.67 34.69 -0.93
CA ASP A 672 47.18 33.91 -2.05
C ASP A 672 46.86 32.42 -1.97
N VAL A 673 46.51 31.89 -0.79
CA VAL A 673 46.21 30.46 -0.55
C VAL A 673 44.75 30.23 -0.13
N LEU A 674 43.96 31.28 0.12
CA LEU A 674 42.54 31.21 0.39
C LEU A 674 41.73 31.42 -0.91
N ASN A 675 40.48 30.99 -0.90
CA ASN A 675 39.51 31.27 -1.98
C ASN A 675 39.00 32.72 -1.88
N ASP A 676 38.26 33.19 -2.90
CA ASP A 676 37.73 34.57 -2.99
C ASP A 676 36.82 34.96 -1.82
N ASP A 677 36.16 33.97 -1.18
CA ASP A 677 35.28 34.19 -0.02
C ASP A 677 36.04 34.11 1.33
N ASN A 678 37.31 33.76 1.32
CA ASN A 678 38.18 33.57 2.49
C ASN A 678 37.66 32.51 3.49
N ASP A 679 36.94 31.53 3.00
CA ASP A 679 36.34 30.44 3.79
C ASP A 679 36.96 29.05 3.55
N ALA A 680 37.92 28.94 2.62
CA ALA A 680 38.57 27.66 2.34
C ALA A 680 39.98 27.85 1.72
N PHE A 681 40.93 26.96 2.08
CA PHE A 681 42.25 26.90 1.43
C PHE A 681 42.18 26.29 0.02
N LEU A 682 42.81 26.99 -0.95
CA LEU A 682 42.97 26.51 -2.31
C LEU A 682 44.09 25.45 -2.38
N ALA A 683 43.79 24.28 -2.96
CA ALA A 683 44.70 23.13 -2.99
C ALA A 683 46.05 23.44 -3.68
N THR A 684 45.99 24.02 -4.88
CA THR A 684 47.20 24.22 -5.72
C THR A 684 48.10 25.30 -5.16
N PRO A 685 47.61 26.52 -4.78
CA PRO A 685 48.44 27.53 -4.16
C PRO A 685 49.05 27.06 -2.82
N LEU A 686 48.23 26.50 -1.93
CA LEU A 686 48.70 25.96 -0.63
C LEU A 686 49.84 24.92 -0.79
N ASN A 687 49.70 24.00 -1.70
CA ASN A 687 50.73 23.00 -1.99
C ASN A 687 52.04 23.60 -2.48
N ARG A 688 51.96 24.69 -3.28
CA ARG A 688 53.12 25.38 -3.80
C ARG A 688 53.86 26.12 -2.67
N GLU A 689 53.13 26.88 -1.85
CA GLU A 689 53.75 27.69 -0.77
C GLU A 689 54.34 26.75 0.32
N VAL A 690 53.62 25.73 0.79
CA VAL A 690 54.13 24.79 1.76
C VAL A 690 55.37 24.04 1.26
N LYS A 691 55.45 23.74 -0.05
CA LYS A 691 56.66 23.13 -0.66
C LYS A 691 57.86 24.05 -0.60
N ILE A 692 57.64 25.35 -0.67
CA ILE A 692 58.73 26.35 -0.54
C ILE A 692 59.16 26.44 0.93
N LEU A 693 58.21 26.55 1.87
CA LEU A 693 58.48 26.60 3.30
C LEU A 693 59.28 25.40 3.78
N ARG A 694 58.93 24.16 3.38
CA ARG A 694 59.62 22.90 3.74
C ARG A 694 61.05 22.77 3.15
N LYS A 695 61.43 23.65 2.20
CA LYS A 695 62.84 23.74 1.76
C LYS A 695 63.69 24.64 2.66
N THR A 696 63.04 25.54 3.36
CA THR A 696 63.72 26.60 4.19
C THR A 696 63.89 26.12 5.63
N SER A 697 62.91 25.48 6.19
CA SER A 697 62.88 24.98 7.55
C SER A 697 62.06 23.69 7.69
N LYS A 698 62.21 22.96 8.81
CA LYS A 698 61.33 21.83 9.13
C LYS A 698 59.99 22.30 9.65
N ASP A 699 58.96 21.49 9.49
CA ASP A 699 57.59 21.83 9.91
C ASP A 699 57.46 22.16 11.39
N GLU A 700 58.33 21.57 12.25
CA GLU A 700 58.42 21.75 13.70
C GLU A 700 59.08 23.07 14.12
N ASP A 701 59.76 23.81 13.22
CA ASP A 701 60.49 25.05 13.50
C ASP A 701 59.60 26.29 13.48
N TRP A 702 58.27 26.18 13.16
CA TRP A 702 57.34 27.30 13.03
C TRP A 702 56.51 27.46 14.30
N GLU A 703 56.40 28.71 14.79
CA GLU A 703 55.60 29.04 15.98
C GLU A 703 54.11 28.96 15.71
N GLU A 704 53.37 28.43 16.68
CA GLU A 704 51.91 28.33 16.62
C GLU A 704 51.26 29.70 16.44
N GLY A 705 50.35 29.81 15.46
CA GLY A 705 49.65 31.06 15.11
C GLY A 705 50.33 31.90 14.00
N THR A 706 51.50 31.50 13.49
CA THR A 706 52.09 32.16 12.32
C THR A 706 51.47 31.69 11.01
N PRO A 707 51.45 32.54 9.96
CA PRO A 707 50.89 32.19 8.64
C PRO A 707 51.54 30.90 8.07
N GLU A 708 52.82 30.72 8.26
CA GLU A 708 53.56 29.52 7.87
C GLU A 708 53.08 28.26 8.58
N PHE A 709 52.89 28.35 9.91
CA PHE A 709 52.33 27.25 10.72
C PHE A 709 50.90 26.89 10.24
N ILE A 710 50.05 27.91 10.02
CA ILE A 710 48.70 27.76 9.55
C ILE A 710 48.67 27.04 8.21
N MET A 711 49.48 27.46 7.22
CA MET A 711 49.57 26.82 5.92
C MET A 711 50.04 25.36 6.02
N ILE A 712 51.03 25.08 6.86
CA ILE A 712 51.52 23.70 7.07
C ILE A 712 50.44 22.85 7.72
N ARG A 713 49.75 23.36 8.75
CA ARG A 713 48.69 22.67 9.44
C ARG A 713 47.51 22.36 8.48
N ALA A 714 47.07 23.35 7.73
CA ALA A 714 46.03 23.20 6.71
C ALA A 714 46.39 22.13 5.63
N LYS A 715 47.66 22.16 5.20
CA LYS A 715 48.18 21.16 4.24
C LYS A 715 48.18 19.76 4.81
N ASN A 716 48.63 19.59 6.06
CA ASN A 716 48.66 18.29 6.72
C ASN A 716 47.26 17.71 6.90
N LEU A 717 46.29 18.54 7.36
CA LEU A 717 44.89 18.11 7.49
C LEU A 717 44.23 17.75 6.14
N ARG A 718 44.58 18.45 5.07
CA ARG A 718 44.10 18.10 3.71
C ARG A 718 44.71 16.79 3.20
N ASP A 719 46.00 16.59 3.44
CA ASP A 719 46.67 15.35 3.03
C ASP A 719 46.09 14.19 3.82
N GLU A 720 45.94 14.34 5.15
CA GLU A 720 45.30 13.36 6.02
C GLU A 720 43.89 13.03 5.52
N SER A 721 43.03 14.05 5.25
CA SER A 721 41.70 13.85 4.70
C SER A 721 41.71 13.11 3.35
N SER A 722 42.69 13.40 2.50
CA SER A 722 42.85 12.70 1.18
C SER A 722 43.27 11.25 1.35
N HIS A 723 44.16 10.94 2.29
CA HIS A 723 44.58 9.57 2.64
C HIS A 723 43.44 8.79 3.25
N LEU A 724 42.76 9.35 4.25
CA LEU A 724 41.60 8.75 4.89
C LEU A 724 40.48 8.42 3.89
N LYS A 725 40.16 9.31 2.96
CA LYS A 725 39.16 9.04 1.88
C LYS A 725 39.55 7.87 1.01
N LYS A 726 40.84 7.72 0.68
CA LYS A 726 41.33 6.56 -0.10
C LYS A 726 41.26 5.27 0.70
N ASP A 727 41.66 5.31 1.96
CA ASP A 727 41.67 4.14 2.85
C ASP A 727 40.25 3.69 3.14
N ILE A 728 39.33 4.61 3.44
CA ILE A 728 37.89 4.31 3.61
C ILE A 728 37.32 3.65 2.35
N LYS A 729 37.58 4.23 1.16
CA LYS A 729 37.10 3.67 -0.10
C LYS A 729 37.63 2.25 -0.33
N LYS A 730 38.92 2.03 -0.05
CA LYS A 730 39.54 0.71 -0.18
C LYS A 730 38.94 -0.30 0.80
N LYS A 731 38.86 0.07 2.10
CA LYS A 731 38.29 -0.82 3.12
C LYS A 731 36.80 -1.13 2.85
N LYS A 732 36.01 -0.17 2.39
CA LYS A 732 34.61 -0.43 2.00
C LYS A 732 34.54 -1.44 0.85
N ALA A 733 35.37 -1.32 -0.17
CA ALA A 733 35.43 -2.29 -1.28
C ALA A 733 35.90 -3.69 -0.80
N ASP A 734 36.88 -3.73 0.10
CA ASP A 734 37.38 -5.00 0.68
C ASP A 734 36.27 -5.68 1.54
N ILE A 735 35.49 -4.91 2.30
CA ILE A 735 34.36 -5.42 3.08
C ILE A 735 33.25 -5.91 2.16
N GLU A 736 32.92 -5.18 1.10
CA GLU A 736 31.90 -5.57 0.11
C GLU A 736 32.24 -6.93 -0.54
N ASP A 737 33.49 -7.11 -1.01
CA ASP A 737 33.94 -8.39 -1.57
C ASP A 737 33.95 -9.53 -0.54
N LEU A 738 34.32 -9.22 0.71
CA LEU A 738 34.25 -10.19 1.82
C LEU A 738 32.81 -10.56 2.12
N THR A 739 31.89 -9.59 2.17
CA THR A 739 30.45 -9.81 2.43
C THR A 739 29.87 -10.73 1.37
N ARG A 740 30.15 -10.46 0.09
CA ARG A 740 29.73 -11.30 -1.01
C ARG A 740 30.13 -12.76 -0.81
N LYS A 741 31.41 -13.00 -0.55
CA LYS A 741 31.94 -14.35 -0.33
C LYS A 741 31.35 -15.01 0.90
N THR A 742 31.03 -14.24 1.93
CA THR A 742 30.43 -14.76 3.16
C THR A 742 28.98 -15.19 2.95
N ILE A 743 28.19 -14.42 2.20
CA ILE A 743 26.79 -14.77 1.89
C ILE A 743 26.72 -16.12 1.17
N GLU A 744 27.59 -16.35 0.18
CA GLU A 744 27.62 -17.60 -0.61
C GLU A 744 27.87 -18.86 0.25
N ILE A 745 28.50 -18.73 1.43
CA ILE A 745 28.90 -19.85 2.30
C ILE A 745 28.27 -19.84 3.69
N LEU A 746 27.21 -19.03 3.89
CA LEU A 746 26.53 -18.93 5.19
C LEU A 746 26.13 -20.30 5.73
N SER A 747 26.42 -20.56 6.99
CA SER A 747 25.87 -21.71 7.70
C SER A 747 24.39 -21.51 8.01
N LYS A 748 23.67 -22.60 8.33
CA LYS A 748 22.26 -22.49 8.72
C LYS A 748 22.07 -21.65 9.97
N ASP A 749 22.97 -21.74 10.92
CA ASP A 749 22.91 -20.96 12.16
C ASP A 749 23.17 -19.46 11.90
N ASP A 750 24.09 -19.12 10.99
CA ASP A 750 24.31 -17.73 10.58
C ASP A 750 23.08 -17.18 9.85
N ILE A 751 22.47 -17.97 8.96
CA ILE A 751 21.22 -17.60 8.26
C ILE A 751 20.13 -17.30 9.29
N ASN A 752 19.87 -18.21 10.23
CA ASN A 752 18.85 -18.01 11.25
C ASN A 752 19.08 -16.70 12.03
N ARG A 753 20.31 -16.46 12.47
CA ARG A 753 20.69 -15.24 13.17
C ARG A 753 20.47 -13.97 12.33
N LEU A 754 20.83 -14.03 11.05
CA LEU A 754 20.65 -12.89 10.13
C LEU A 754 19.17 -12.62 9.82
N LEU A 755 18.36 -13.67 9.70
CA LEU A 755 16.91 -13.55 9.54
C LEU A 755 16.24 -12.99 10.80
N ASP A 756 16.68 -13.42 12.00
CA ASP A 756 16.22 -12.82 13.27
C ASP A 756 16.51 -11.31 13.29
N THR A 757 17.72 -10.92 12.90
CA THR A 757 18.12 -9.50 12.86
C THR A 757 17.32 -8.71 11.82
N LYS A 758 16.93 -9.33 10.67
CA LYS A 758 16.15 -8.66 9.62
C LYS A 758 14.65 -8.63 9.93
N TRP A 759 14.08 -9.75 10.37
CA TRP A 759 12.63 -9.93 10.46
C TRP A 759 12.06 -9.65 11.84
N ILE A 760 12.78 -10.01 12.91
CA ILE A 760 12.27 -10.05 14.29
C ILE A 760 12.72 -8.84 15.11
N GLU A 761 14.02 -8.56 15.18
CA GLU A 761 14.56 -7.49 16.02
C GLU A 761 13.94 -6.11 15.75
N PRO A 762 13.69 -5.70 14.48
CA PRO A 762 13.06 -4.40 14.22
C PRO A 762 11.66 -4.30 14.78
N LEU A 763 10.86 -5.38 14.71
CA LEU A 763 9.52 -5.43 15.28
C LEU A 763 9.56 -5.37 16.80
N LEU A 764 10.41 -6.19 17.44
CA LEU A 764 10.58 -6.18 18.90
C LEU A 764 10.99 -4.80 19.42
N LYS A 765 11.91 -4.14 18.71
CA LYS A 765 12.36 -2.78 19.05
C LYS A 765 11.22 -1.77 18.94
N LYS A 766 10.42 -1.83 17.86
CA LYS A 766 9.26 -0.94 17.70
C LYS A 766 8.23 -1.17 18.80
N LEU A 767 7.86 -2.42 19.07
CA LEU A 767 6.89 -2.77 20.10
C LEU A 767 7.39 -2.33 21.49
N SER A 768 8.67 -2.54 21.83
CA SER A 768 9.22 -2.13 23.11
C SER A 768 9.22 -0.61 23.34
N SER A 769 9.09 0.19 22.29
CA SER A 769 9.02 1.65 22.40
C SER A 769 7.63 2.20 22.72
N ILE A 770 6.56 1.40 22.61
CA ILE A 770 5.18 1.85 22.83
C ILE A 770 4.97 2.46 24.22
N PRO A 771 5.40 1.86 25.34
CA PRO A 771 5.25 2.47 26.65
C PRO A 771 5.90 3.84 26.77
N CYS A 772 7.09 4.00 26.19
CA CYS A 772 7.81 5.27 26.24
C CYS A 772 7.07 6.40 25.50
N LEU A 773 6.34 6.09 24.43
CA LEU A 773 5.57 7.08 23.67
C LEU A 773 4.40 7.66 24.47
N LEU A 774 3.85 6.92 25.45
CA LEU A 774 2.71 7.36 26.27
C LEU A 774 3.01 8.61 27.12
N TYR A 775 4.26 8.81 27.52
CA TYR A 775 4.65 9.91 28.38
C TYR A 775 5.80 10.77 27.82
N THR A 776 6.31 10.47 26.64
CA THR A 776 7.32 11.29 25.94
C THR A 776 6.75 12.06 24.75
N SER A 777 5.55 11.73 24.31
CA SER A 777 4.87 12.47 23.24
C SER A 777 4.46 13.85 23.74
N PRO A 778 4.76 14.95 23.02
CA PRO A 778 4.38 16.30 23.42
C PRO A 778 2.86 16.55 23.35
N SER A 779 2.09 15.64 22.79
CA SER A 779 0.63 15.68 22.72
C SER A 779 0.05 14.26 22.61
N PRO A 780 -1.06 13.96 23.34
CA PRO A 780 -1.84 12.73 23.10
C PRO A 780 -2.33 12.60 21.64
N ARG A 781 -2.24 13.66 20.83
CA ARG A 781 -2.59 13.70 19.40
C ARG A 781 -1.52 13.08 18.49
N ASP A 782 -0.31 12.89 19.00
CA ASP A 782 0.83 12.34 18.23
C ASP A 782 0.97 10.82 18.42
N LEU A 783 0.13 10.24 19.27
CA LEU A 783 -0.09 8.81 19.45
C LEU A 783 -1.34 8.37 18.66
#